data_1dc3302a0a83c9d43b814ed70723a6f1
#
_entry.id   1dc3302a0a83c9d43b814ed70723a6f1
#
_cell.length_a   1.000
_cell.length_b   1.000
_cell.length_c   1.000
_cell.angle_alpha   90.00
_cell.angle_beta   90.00
_cell.angle_gamma   90.00
#
_symmetry.space_group_name_H-M   'P 1'
#
loop_
_entity.id
_entity.type
_entity.pdbx_description
1 polymer ?
#
loop_
_entity_poly.entity_id
_entity_poly.type
_entity_poly.pdbx_seq_one_letter_code
_entity_poly.pdbx_strand_id
1 'polypeptide(L)'
;MSERPLVSYEPNPLLAWVYQRFFDHIKVDDTWAHQVRDADRRGTVVYVMRNLSFVDFLALDHLTKRLKLPQVRFANDLGLWILEPMGRGWLEALKPRREEDDARDLTRAVAEGSSAVLFLKRPPTLLEPAAQGRGKTEGDPFIRTLFEAQRRSKVPILLVPQVFVWSKGQDHAQHDLVDAVLGPREWPGKIRTVMQFLANYRHVTLRAGEAVDLRAFLDAETKDGVRPPDDVLVRRLMYVLLRRLERERRAVLGPAKKPSDRMRDEVLRSPKLQKIIADMGGEGPAERRVLTERARGMLEEMEGSPDTNAIAALDKAFEAVVPRLYSGMELDQEGLARLREASKDATLILLPSHKSHFDYILLTYIFYHHHLPLPTVAAGDNLNFFPIGAILRKAGAFYIRRSFHGDRLYGAVVDAYVRRLIKDGWPLEFFLEGGRSRTGKLLAPKVGLLSMVVDAVLGAVERKVYFVPISIGYERLVEERAFVRELTGGEKSKEDVRGVLKSAELIAERYGRLNVQVGELLTLEQVLAEIDPNAGPASLAKMTPARRRAVVTRLAYRVMNEINRVTAVTPSGLVATALLTHGKRGLSHGDLVRACERLAKTLRRFGARFSPSLEGSGPGDLRTEAIREACELFARAGHLAVYRPGQPLGAKDKGARPGNDALYVVPDEARLSLDLSKNLVVHFFVSRAMVATALLSSPAPAEYEALRERVRSLSRLFKYEFQFRADASFEQIFDETLLAMAADGELSRSGDQVSIACEDGHAQVVLYARMVRNFVEGYRVAARALAALLRGPLQPKDLTKRAITAGERMFLAGEIEQRESVSRPVFENAYHAFVDQGYAGRADGKLTLPESYANADAVKTIEAKIGHYLSAPG
;
A
#
# COMPACT_ATOMS: atom_id res chain seq x y z
N MET A 1 21.38 36.93 23.28
CA MET A 1 21.27 36.73 21.82
C MET A 1 20.60 37.97 21.27
N SER A 2 21.36 38.86 20.63
CA SER A 2 20.80 40.10 20.05
C SER A 2 19.94 39.72 18.85
N GLU A 3 18.67 40.20 18.85
CA GLU A 3 17.79 40.07 17.71
C GLU A 3 18.47 40.74 16.50
N ARG A 4 18.77 39.95 15.49
CA ARG A 4 19.30 40.50 14.21
C ARG A 4 18.21 41.38 13.59
N PRO A 5 18.50 42.59 13.16
CA PRO A 5 17.48 43.44 12.54
C PRO A 5 16.98 42.76 11.24
N LEU A 6 15.73 42.37 11.24
CA LEU A 6 15.00 41.92 10.07
C LEU A 6 14.84 43.14 9.15
N VAL A 7 15.73 43.29 8.18
CA VAL A 7 15.49 44.26 7.09
C VAL A 7 14.35 43.67 6.27
N SER A 8 13.15 44.18 6.49
CA SER A 8 11.97 43.84 5.71
C SER A 8 12.16 44.37 4.29
N TYR A 9 12.44 43.45 3.37
CA TYR A 9 12.50 43.78 1.95
C TYR A 9 11.08 43.60 1.38
N GLU A 10 10.42 44.70 1.04
CA GLU A 10 9.16 44.66 0.30
C GLU A 10 9.47 44.38 -1.20
N PRO A 11 8.86 43.36 -1.81
CA PRO A 11 9.06 43.14 -3.23
C PRO A 11 8.50 44.29 -4.05
N ASN A 12 9.13 44.62 -5.17
CA ASN A 12 8.60 45.64 -6.09
C ASN A 12 7.20 45.18 -6.59
N PRO A 13 6.32 46.11 -7.05
CA PRO A 13 4.94 45.79 -7.42
C PRO A 13 4.82 44.68 -8.46
N LEU A 14 5.75 44.57 -9.41
CA LEU A 14 5.78 43.53 -10.43
C LEU A 14 6.10 42.16 -9.77
N LEU A 15 7.10 42.13 -8.92
CA LEU A 15 7.52 40.92 -8.22
C LEU A 15 6.44 40.49 -7.20
N ALA A 16 5.80 41.43 -6.51
CA ALA A 16 4.67 41.15 -5.62
C ALA A 16 3.51 40.50 -6.39
N TRP A 17 3.17 41.01 -7.58
CA TRP A 17 2.16 40.43 -8.44
C TRP A 17 2.54 39.01 -8.89
N VAL A 18 3.81 38.77 -9.28
CA VAL A 18 4.30 37.43 -9.65
C VAL A 18 4.18 36.46 -8.47
N TYR A 19 4.55 36.88 -7.26
CA TYR A 19 4.47 36.06 -6.05
C TYR A 19 3.02 35.73 -5.74
N GLN A 20 2.12 36.69 -5.71
CA GLN A 20 0.71 36.50 -5.45
C GLN A 20 0.06 35.57 -6.50
N ARG A 21 0.39 35.76 -7.78
CA ARG A 21 -0.24 35.04 -8.88
C ARG A 21 0.24 33.59 -9.01
N PHE A 22 1.51 33.33 -8.73
CA PHE A 22 2.16 32.04 -9.07
C PHE A 22 2.72 31.25 -7.89
N PHE A 23 3.00 31.90 -6.74
CA PHE A 23 3.70 31.23 -5.64
C PHE A 23 2.92 31.19 -4.32
N ASP A 24 1.92 32.03 -4.11
CA ASP A 24 1.15 32.06 -2.85
C ASP A 24 0.47 30.76 -2.51
N HIS A 25 0.04 30.00 -3.52
CA HIS A 25 -0.61 28.72 -3.33
C HIS A 25 0.35 27.55 -3.18
N ILE A 26 1.67 27.77 -3.22
CA ILE A 26 2.63 26.71 -2.92
C ILE A 26 2.41 26.23 -1.48
N LYS A 27 1.94 24.99 -1.38
CA LYS A 27 1.83 24.30 -0.10
C LYS A 27 3.19 23.77 0.29
N VAL A 28 3.73 24.28 1.36
CA VAL A 28 5.01 23.82 1.92
C VAL A 28 4.71 22.83 3.03
N ASP A 29 5.42 21.72 3.01
CA ASP A 29 5.40 20.76 4.11
C ASP A 29 6.03 21.42 5.36
N ASP A 30 5.37 21.29 6.51
CA ASP A 30 5.87 21.83 7.79
C ASP A 30 7.27 21.29 8.11
N THR A 31 7.59 20.09 7.67
CA THR A 31 8.93 19.49 7.82
C THR A 31 10.01 20.31 7.14
N TRP A 32 9.76 20.87 5.97
CA TRP A 32 10.71 21.73 5.27
C TRP A 32 11.02 23.01 6.08
N ALA A 33 9.98 23.71 6.53
CA ALA A 33 10.14 24.92 7.31
C ALA A 33 10.84 24.65 8.65
N HIS A 34 10.54 23.52 9.29
CA HIS A 34 11.21 23.08 10.50
C HIS A 34 12.71 22.80 10.31
N GLN A 35 13.06 22.08 9.25
CA GLN A 35 14.46 21.76 8.92
C GLN A 35 15.28 23.03 8.66
N VAL A 36 14.71 24.00 7.95
CA VAL A 36 15.39 25.27 7.68
C VAL A 36 15.53 26.12 8.94
N ARG A 37 14.50 26.19 9.80
CA ARG A 37 14.58 26.90 11.09
C ARG A 37 15.58 26.25 12.05
N ASP A 38 15.65 24.93 12.06
CA ASP A 38 16.64 24.23 12.87
C ASP A 38 18.07 24.52 12.38
N ALA A 39 18.28 24.51 11.07
CA ALA A 39 19.54 24.91 10.48
C ALA A 39 19.91 26.38 10.85
N ASP A 40 18.95 27.31 10.76
CA ASP A 40 19.18 28.73 11.12
C ASP A 40 19.54 28.94 12.60
N ARG A 41 18.97 28.15 13.50
CA ARG A 41 19.33 28.19 14.93
C ARG A 41 20.74 27.70 15.19
N ARG A 42 21.25 26.78 14.36
CA ARG A 42 22.58 26.18 14.50
C ARG A 42 23.67 26.97 13.84
N GLY A 43 23.38 27.74 12.79
CA GLY A 43 24.40 28.49 12.07
C GLY A 43 23.88 29.29 10.89
N THR A 44 24.79 29.72 10.02
CA THR A 44 24.45 30.47 8.81
C THR A 44 23.96 29.51 7.73
N VAL A 45 22.76 29.73 7.18
CA VAL A 45 22.14 28.86 6.18
C VAL A 45 22.60 29.22 4.77
N VAL A 46 23.08 28.24 4.03
CA VAL A 46 23.35 28.31 2.60
C VAL A 46 22.46 27.27 1.91
N TYR A 47 21.50 27.74 1.11
CA TYR A 47 20.63 26.88 0.33
C TYR A 47 21.39 26.35 -0.89
N VAL A 48 21.33 25.07 -1.12
CA VAL A 48 22.05 24.41 -2.22
C VAL A 48 21.06 23.80 -3.19
N MET A 49 21.15 24.16 -4.46
CA MET A 49 20.34 23.65 -5.56
C MET A 49 21.21 22.95 -6.60
N ARG A 50 20.67 21.94 -7.28
CA ARG A 50 21.42 21.19 -8.29
C ARG A 50 21.76 22.03 -9.51
N ASN A 51 20.73 22.64 -10.10
CA ASN A 51 20.81 23.35 -11.36
C ASN A 51 20.45 24.81 -11.19
N LEU A 52 21.06 25.68 -12.00
CA LEU A 52 20.68 27.08 -12.08
C LEU A 52 19.23 27.18 -12.59
N SER A 53 18.33 27.70 -11.76
CA SER A 53 16.93 27.89 -12.06
C SER A 53 16.42 29.18 -11.44
N PHE A 54 16.05 30.13 -12.29
CA PHE A 54 15.49 31.40 -11.85
C PHE A 54 14.12 31.25 -11.18
N VAL A 55 13.30 30.30 -11.64
CA VAL A 55 11.97 30.03 -11.08
C VAL A 55 12.08 29.43 -9.68
N ASP A 56 13.00 28.48 -9.47
CA ASP A 56 13.23 27.88 -8.15
C ASP A 56 13.76 28.92 -7.16
N PHE A 57 14.61 29.82 -7.64
CA PHE A 57 15.12 30.91 -6.83
C PHE A 57 14.00 31.85 -6.38
N LEU A 58 13.12 32.31 -7.30
CA LEU A 58 12.00 33.17 -6.97
C LEU A 58 11.01 32.49 -5.99
N ALA A 59 10.75 31.21 -6.20
CA ALA A 59 9.91 30.44 -5.30
C ALA A 59 10.53 30.36 -3.90
N LEU A 60 11.85 30.09 -3.81
CA LEU A 60 12.56 30.06 -2.52
C LEU A 60 12.54 31.43 -1.84
N ASP A 61 12.81 32.51 -2.58
CA ASP A 61 12.79 33.85 -2.04
C ASP A 61 11.40 34.26 -1.48
N HIS A 62 10.34 33.95 -2.24
CA HIS A 62 8.97 34.16 -1.76
C HIS A 62 8.66 33.37 -0.49
N LEU A 63 9.00 32.06 -0.47
CA LEU A 63 8.73 31.17 0.65
C LEU A 63 9.51 31.56 1.92
N THR A 64 10.79 31.93 1.77
CA THR A 64 11.60 32.39 2.90
C THR A 64 11.01 33.66 3.53
N LYS A 65 10.51 34.60 2.72
CA LYS A 65 9.82 35.81 3.19
C LYS A 65 8.50 35.48 3.87
N ARG A 66 7.63 34.69 3.21
CA ARG A 66 6.31 34.31 3.72
C ARG A 66 6.39 33.55 5.07
N LEU A 67 7.37 32.70 5.23
CA LEU A 67 7.52 31.83 6.41
C LEU A 67 8.51 32.39 7.45
N LYS A 68 9.01 33.64 7.24
CA LYS A 68 9.99 34.29 8.11
C LYS A 68 11.24 33.44 8.34
N LEU A 69 11.74 32.84 7.27
CA LEU A 69 12.96 32.06 7.24
C LEU A 69 14.16 32.96 6.87
N PRO A 70 15.43 32.47 7.00
CA PRO A 70 16.61 33.23 6.60
C PRO A 70 16.50 33.73 5.16
N GLN A 71 16.62 35.05 4.99
CA GLN A 71 16.48 35.68 3.67
C GLN A 71 17.77 35.56 2.85
N VAL A 72 17.58 35.32 1.56
CA VAL A 72 18.68 35.18 0.62
C VAL A 72 19.30 36.56 0.28
N ARG A 73 20.62 36.72 0.48
CA ARG A 73 21.40 37.90 0.15
C ARG A 73 22.40 37.68 -0.96
N PHE A 74 22.64 36.45 -1.32
CA PHE A 74 23.55 36.07 -2.40
C PHE A 74 22.97 34.88 -3.17
N ALA A 75 23.11 34.91 -4.50
CA ALA A 75 22.87 33.75 -5.38
C ALA A 75 23.91 33.83 -6.49
N ASN A 76 24.71 32.73 -6.64
CA ASN A 76 25.69 32.68 -7.73
C ASN A 76 24.96 32.67 -9.07
N ASP A 77 25.54 33.39 -10.03
CA ASP A 77 25.06 33.47 -11.42
C ASP A 77 23.69 34.12 -11.62
N LEU A 78 23.05 34.59 -10.54
CA LEU A 78 21.80 35.35 -10.60
C LEU A 78 22.06 36.73 -10.00
N GLY A 79 21.96 37.75 -10.83
CA GLY A 79 21.95 39.12 -10.31
C GLY A 79 20.71 39.35 -9.46
N LEU A 80 20.90 39.70 -8.18
CA LEU A 80 19.78 40.02 -7.27
C LEU A 80 19.07 41.34 -7.57
N TRP A 81 19.49 42.09 -8.62
CA TRP A 81 18.90 43.36 -9.04
C TRP A 81 17.36 43.26 -9.23
N ILE A 82 16.85 42.09 -9.61
CA ILE A 82 15.41 41.86 -9.78
C ILE A 82 14.64 41.92 -8.46
N LEU A 83 15.32 41.72 -7.35
CA LEU A 83 14.73 41.78 -6.00
C LEU A 83 14.76 43.21 -5.44
N GLU A 84 15.52 44.13 -6.05
CA GLU A 84 15.63 45.49 -5.59
C GLU A 84 14.55 46.41 -6.21
N PRO A 85 14.13 47.45 -5.50
CA PRO A 85 13.19 48.46 -6.05
C PRO A 85 13.74 49.06 -7.36
N MET A 86 12.87 49.27 -8.34
CA MET A 86 13.24 49.88 -9.62
C MET A 86 13.96 51.20 -9.38
N GLY A 87 15.23 51.27 -9.79
CA GLY A 87 15.98 52.56 -9.77
C GLY A 87 17.48 52.42 -9.50
N ARG A 88 17.98 51.48 -8.76
CA ARG A 88 19.41 51.36 -8.45
C ARG A 88 20.12 50.14 -9.09
N GLY A 89 19.47 49.08 -9.41
CA GLY A 89 20.08 47.83 -9.85
C GLY A 89 20.23 47.64 -11.36
N TRP A 90 19.48 48.37 -12.16
CA TRP A 90 19.47 48.19 -13.63
C TRP A 90 20.81 48.51 -14.31
N LEU A 91 21.53 49.49 -13.81
CA LEU A 91 22.86 49.87 -14.36
C LEU A 91 23.95 48.90 -13.92
N GLU A 92 23.82 48.24 -12.80
CA GLU A 92 24.76 47.22 -12.34
C GLU A 92 24.53 45.85 -13.01
N ALA A 93 23.29 45.56 -13.40
CA ALA A 93 22.93 44.31 -14.13
C ALA A 93 23.58 44.25 -15.53
N LEU A 94 23.94 45.39 -16.08
CA LEU A 94 24.61 45.50 -17.39
C LEU A 94 26.15 45.37 -17.31
N LYS A 95 26.74 45.39 -16.10
CA LYS A 95 28.18 45.22 -15.94
C LYS A 95 28.52 43.72 -15.95
N PRO A 96 29.55 43.30 -16.74
CA PRO A 96 30.04 41.92 -16.67
C PRO A 96 30.61 41.64 -15.27
N ARG A 97 30.00 40.74 -14.51
CA ARG A 97 30.48 40.30 -13.19
C ARG A 97 31.66 39.37 -13.37
N ARG A 98 32.69 39.53 -12.53
CA ARG A 98 33.81 38.63 -12.42
C ARG A 98 33.57 37.65 -11.26
N GLU A 99 34.10 36.43 -11.37
CA GLU A 99 34.01 35.39 -10.31
C GLU A 99 34.56 35.89 -8.97
N GLU A 100 35.56 36.78 -8.99
CA GLU A 100 36.12 37.36 -7.75
C GLU A 100 35.14 38.28 -7.02
N ASP A 101 34.27 39.00 -7.76
CA ASP A 101 33.25 39.87 -7.17
C ASP A 101 32.15 39.03 -6.50
N ASP A 102 31.72 37.97 -7.15
CA ASP A 102 30.74 37.03 -6.61
C ASP A 102 31.29 36.27 -5.35
N ALA A 103 32.56 35.93 -5.33
CA ALA A 103 33.24 35.31 -4.17
C ALA A 103 33.29 36.28 -2.97
N ARG A 104 33.51 37.59 -3.21
CA ARG A 104 33.48 38.61 -2.16
C ARG A 104 32.08 38.81 -1.61
N ASP A 105 31.08 38.90 -2.48
CA ASP A 105 29.68 39.05 -2.10
C ASP A 105 29.18 37.86 -1.28
N LEU A 106 29.56 36.63 -1.65
CA LEU A 106 29.26 35.43 -0.88
C LEU A 106 29.93 35.48 0.51
N THR A 107 31.22 35.83 0.58
CA THR A 107 31.93 35.98 1.83
C THR A 107 31.28 37.02 2.74
N ARG A 108 30.86 38.15 2.19
CA ARG A 108 30.16 39.20 2.91
C ARG A 108 28.82 38.71 3.45
N ALA A 109 27.98 38.11 2.59
CA ALA A 109 26.67 37.60 2.98
C ALA A 109 26.77 36.60 4.15
N VAL A 110 27.72 35.67 4.06
CA VAL A 110 27.97 34.67 5.13
C VAL A 110 28.54 35.31 6.41
N ALA A 111 29.46 36.29 6.28
CA ALA A 111 30.02 37.00 7.42
C ALA A 111 29.00 37.83 8.19
N GLU A 112 28.04 38.42 7.47
CA GLU A 112 26.90 39.15 8.04
C GLU A 112 25.83 38.19 8.63
N GLY A 113 26.01 36.89 8.53
CA GLY A 113 25.06 35.86 8.97
C GLY A 113 23.76 35.82 8.13
N SER A 114 23.82 36.35 6.90
CA SER A 114 22.73 36.28 5.92
C SER A 114 22.80 34.97 5.15
N SER A 115 21.67 34.55 4.54
CA SER A 115 21.60 33.33 3.74
C SER A 115 22.06 33.55 2.31
N ALA A 116 22.61 32.48 1.72
CA ALA A 116 23.04 32.45 0.32
C ALA A 116 22.40 31.26 -0.41
N VAL A 117 22.34 31.36 -1.75
CA VAL A 117 21.94 30.25 -2.62
C VAL A 117 23.12 29.86 -3.48
N LEU A 118 23.41 28.56 -3.56
CA LEU A 118 24.41 27.99 -4.44
C LEU A 118 23.77 27.03 -5.44
N PHE A 119 24.02 27.26 -6.73
CA PHE A 119 23.72 26.35 -7.81
C PHE A 119 24.98 25.54 -8.13
N LEU A 120 24.89 24.21 -8.08
CA LEU A 120 26.04 23.33 -8.26
C LEU A 120 26.39 23.09 -9.73
N LYS A 121 25.44 23.27 -10.65
CA LYS A 121 25.64 23.05 -12.08
C LYS A 121 24.99 24.16 -12.89
N ARG A 122 25.67 24.55 -13.98
CA ARG A 122 25.12 25.47 -15.01
C ARG A 122 24.71 24.72 -16.27
N PRO A 123 23.75 25.22 -17.06
CA PRO A 123 23.49 24.70 -18.39
C PRO A 123 24.72 24.89 -19.29
N PRO A 124 25.03 23.93 -20.19
CA PRO A 124 26.11 24.10 -21.16
C PRO A 124 25.80 25.33 -22.04
N THR A 125 26.81 26.16 -22.27
CA THR A 125 26.68 27.30 -23.18
C THR A 125 26.72 26.84 -24.63
N LEU A 126 26.03 27.53 -25.55
CA LEU A 126 25.99 27.20 -26.98
C LEU A 126 27.38 27.19 -27.67
N LEU A 127 28.41 27.72 -27.01
CA LEU A 127 29.78 27.81 -27.49
C LEU A 127 30.68 26.65 -27.01
N GLU A 128 30.23 25.80 -26.07
CA GLU A 128 30.99 24.64 -25.61
C GLU A 128 30.47 23.38 -26.28
N PRO A 129 31.30 22.67 -27.07
CA PRO A 129 30.84 21.42 -27.70
C PRO A 129 30.51 20.38 -26.66
N ALA A 130 29.32 19.75 -26.82
CA ALA A 130 28.78 18.68 -25.95
C ALA A 130 29.67 17.43 -25.84
N ALA A 131 30.78 17.39 -26.59
CA ALA A 131 31.73 16.25 -26.67
C ALA A 131 32.75 16.21 -25.52
N GLN A 132 32.90 17.25 -24.71
CA GLN A 132 33.75 17.23 -23.52
C GLN A 132 32.91 16.98 -22.27
N GLY A 133 32.39 15.78 -22.17
CA GLY A 133 31.50 15.31 -21.08
C GLY A 133 32.14 15.20 -19.68
N ARG A 134 33.08 16.04 -19.37
CA ARG A 134 33.59 16.32 -18.01
C ARG A 134 33.54 17.84 -17.83
N GLY A 135 32.31 18.37 -17.70
CA GLY A 135 32.12 19.79 -17.35
C GLY A 135 32.95 20.10 -16.10
N LYS A 136 33.73 21.17 -16.14
CA LYS A 136 34.30 21.77 -14.93
C LYS A 136 33.15 21.90 -13.94
N THR A 137 33.33 21.40 -12.75
CA THR A 137 32.36 21.50 -11.65
C THR A 137 32.40 22.95 -11.20
N GLU A 138 31.51 23.78 -11.76
CA GLU A 138 31.54 25.23 -11.61
C GLU A 138 31.18 25.74 -10.21
N GLY A 139 30.67 24.85 -9.34
CA GLY A 139 30.52 25.14 -7.92
C GLY A 139 31.82 25.20 -7.14
N ASP A 140 32.94 24.79 -7.72
CA ASP A 140 34.23 24.69 -7.05
C ASP A 140 34.72 26.03 -6.47
N PRO A 141 34.67 27.19 -7.14
CA PRO A 141 35.14 28.47 -6.59
C PRO A 141 34.34 28.89 -5.36
N PHE A 142 33.03 28.76 -5.41
CA PHE A 142 32.14 29.16 -4.32
C PHE A 142 32.28 28.24 -3.09
N ILE A 143 32.48 26.95 -3.31
CA ILE A 143 32.73 25.99 -2.22
C ILE A 143 34.06 26.30 -1.55
N ARG A 144 35.12 26.65 -2.31
CA ARG A 144 36.41 27.08 -1.75
C ARG A 144 36.25 28.35 -0.90
N THR A 145 35.48 29.33 -1.43
CA THR A 145 35.14 30.54 -0.68
C THR A 145 34.42 30.22 0.63
N LEU A 146 33.50 29.27 0.63
CA LEU A 146 32.83 28.83 1.87
C LEU A 146 33.80 28.12 2.84
N PHE A 147 34.78 27.34 2.36
CA PHE A 147 35.81 26.76 3.23
C PHE A 147 36.62 27.84 3.91
N GLU A 148 37.03 28.88 3.16
CA GLU A 148 37.76 30.02 3.72
C GLU A 148 36.92 30.81 4.74
N ALA A 149 35.65 31.07 4.40
CA ALA A 149 34.69 31.73 5.29
C ALA A 149 34.49 30.93 6.59
N GLN A 150 34.33 29.60 6.49
CA GLN A 150 34.16 28.73 7.65
C GLN A 150 35.41 28.70 8.54
N ARG A 151 36.60 28.72 7.94
CA ARG A 151 37.87 28.78 8.70
C ARG A 151 37.99 30.04 9.53
N ARG A 152 37.42 31.15 9.07
CA ARG A 152 37.47 32.45 9.77
C ARG A 152 36.27 32.66 10.71
N SER A 153 35.18 31.92 10.51
CA SER A 153 33.95 32.05 11.31
C SER A 153 33.92 31.06 12.49
N LYS A 154 33.45 31.53 13.64
CA LYS A 154 33.11 30.68 14.80
C LYS A 154 31.72 30.05 14.66
N VAL A 155 30.87 30.59 13.81
CA VAL A 155 29.52 30.08 13.55
C VAL A 155 29.57 29.02 12.44
N PRO A 156 28.97 27.87 12.59
CA PRO A 156 28.95 26.87 11.51
C PRO A 156 28.13 27.37 10.31
N ILE A 157 28.60 27.05 9.12
CA ILE A 157 27.90 27.24 7.87
C ILE A 157 27.16 25.94 7.57
N LEU A 158 25.82 26.03 7.41
CA LEU A 158 24.97 24.87 7.15
C LEU A 158 24.49 24.89 5.71
N LEU A 159 24.95 23.90 4.93
CA LEU A 159 24.56 23.72 3.54
C LEU A 159 23.27 22.90 3.49
N VAL A 160 22.15 23.53 3.10
CA VAL A 160 20.83 22.89 3.10
C VAL A 160 20.41 22.60 1.66
N PRO A 161 20.50 21.32 1.20
CA PRO A 161 20.09 20.94 -0.14
C PRO A 161 18.60 21.23 -0.36
N GLN A 162 18.24 21.84 -1.51
CA GLN A 162 16.87 22.19 -1.89
C GLN A 162 16.50 21.54 -3.20
N VAL A 163 15.33 20.88 -3.23
CA VAL A 163 14.79 20.23 -4.43
C VAL A 163 13.41 20.78 -4.71
N PHE A 164 13.25 21.45 -5.84
CA PHE A 164 11.97 21.85 -6.39
C PHE A 164 11.53 20.87 -7.48
N VAL A 165 10.33 20.36 -7.36
CA VAL A 165 9.72 19.47 -8.35
C VAL A 165 8.44 20.14 -8.86
N TRP A 166 8.50 20.67 -10.07
CA TRP A 166 7.40 21.41 -10.72
C TRP A 166 6.45 20.51 -11.51
N SER A 167 6.83 19.27 -11.75
CA SER A 167 5.98 18.29 -12.43
C SER A 167 5.82 17.05 -11.59
N LYS A 168 4.60 16.50 -11.53
CA LYS A 168 4.31 15.24 -10.86
C LYS A 168 4.78 14.00 -11.65
N GLY A 169 5.46 14.17 -12.77
CA GLY A 169 5.80 13.09 -13.69
C GLY A 169 7.29 12.89 -13.91
N GLN A 170 7.63 11.66 -14.22
CA GLN A 170 8.99 11.26 -14.57
C GLN A 170 9.40 11.82 -15.95
N ASP A 171 10.58 12.39 -16.04
CA ASP A 171 11.13 12.86 -17.30
C ASP A 171 11.44 11.69 -18.22
N HIS A 172 10.94 11.72 -19.45
CA HIS A 172 11.27 10.76 -20.49
C HIS A 172 12.63 11.12 -21.12
N ALA A 173 13.52 10.16 -21.22
CA ALA A 173 14.82 10.31 -21.87
C ALA A 173 14.74 10.13 -23.41
N GLN A 174 13.64 10.51 -24.05
CA GLN A 174 13.55 10.51 -25.51
C GLN A 174 13.92 11.88 -26.05
N HIS A 175 14.92 11.93 -26.92
CA HIS A 175 15.26 13.11 -27.69
C HIS A 175 14.18 13.33 -28.75
N ASP A 176 13.30 14.27 -28.54
CA ASP A 176 12.30 14.71 -29.51
C ASP A 176 12.82 15.92 -30.27
N LEU A 177 12.33 16.14 -31.51
CA LEU A 177 12.63 17.38 -32.30
C LEU A 177 12.34 18.65 -31.49
N VAL A 178 11.43 18.57 -30.54
CA VAL A 178 11.11 19.62 -29.55
C VAL A 178 12.29 19.91 -28.61
N ASP A 179 13.13 18.89 -28.30
CA ASP A 179 14.32 19.07 -27.45
C ASP A 179 15.45 19.83 -28.17
N ALA A 180 15.48 19.79 -29.50
CA ALA A 180 16.43 20.54 -30.30
C ALA A 180 16.11 22.06 -30.27
N VAL A 181 14.84 22.46 -30.17
CA VAL A 181 14.40 23.86 -30.17
C VAL A 181 14.30 24.43 -28.75
N LEU A 182 13.83 23.63 -27.77
CA LEU A 182 13.57 24.11 -26.40
C LEU A 182 14.66 23.72 -25.40
N GLY A 183 15.71 23.04 -25.83
CA GLY A 183 16.78 22.49 -24.99
C GLY A 183 16.47 21.15 -24.35
N PRO A 184 17.51 20.34 -24.04
CA PRO A 184 17.33 19.03 -23.42
C PRO A 184 16.60 19.12 -22.07
N ARG A 185 15.81 18.11 -21.72
CA ARG A 185 15.00 18.12 -20.48
C ARG A 185 15.86 18.12 -19.20
N GLU A 186 17.06 17.61 -19.27
CA GLU A 186 18.03 17.71 -18.17
C GLU A 186 18.51 19.17 -17.97
N TRP A 187 18.47 19.97 -19.03
CA TRP A 187 18.84 21.38 -19.08
C TRP A 187 17.79 22.15 -19.88
N PRO A 188 16.58 22.32 -19.34
CA PRO A 188 15.53 23.00 -20.09
C PRO A 188 15.92 24.44 -20.40
N GLY A 189 15.78 24.81 -21.66
CA GLY A 189 15.96 26.21 -22.08
C GLY A 189 15.03 27.14 -21.30
N LYS A 190 15.37 28.42 -21.20
CA LYS A 190 14.58 29.44 -20.46
C LYS A 190 13.09 29.38 -20.81
N ILE A 191 12.75 29.21 -22.08
CA ILE A 191 11.36 29.14 -22.57
C ILE A 191 10.67 27.87 -22.04
N ARG A 192 11.33 26.73 -22.07
CA ARG A 192 10.79 25.47 -21.59
C ARG A 192 10.55 25.50 -20.07
N THR A 193 11.50 26.08 -19.33
CA THR A 193 11.35 26.25 -17.86
C THR A 193 10.13 27.11 -17.55
N VAL A 194 9.92 28.22 -18.27
CA VAL A 194 8.76 29.06 -18.08
C VAL A 194 7.47 28.37 -18.50
N MET A 195 7.44 27.62 -19.59
CA MET A 195 6.27 26.86 -20.02
C MET A 195 5.92 25.72 -19.04
N GLN A 196 6.91 24.97 -18.56
CA GLN A 196 6.71 23.95 -17.54
C GLN A 196 6.20 24.52 -16.23
N PHE A 197 6.75 25.67 -15.83
CA PHE A 197 6.27 26.41 -14.68
C PHE A 197 4.81 26.85 -14.86
N LEU A 198 4.47 27.52 -15.96
CA LEU A 198 3.11 27.99 -16.21
C LEU A 198 2.08 26.84 -16.30
N ALA A 199 2.49 25.68 -16.78
CA ALA A 199 1.63 24.51 -16.85
C ALA A 199 1.43 23.83 -15.47
N ASN A 200 2.43 23.89 -14.58
CA ASN A 200 2.47 23.05 -13.39
C ASN A 200 2.62 23.82 -12.06
N TYR A 201 2.61 25.15 -12.08
CA TYR A 201 2.89 25.97 -10.89
C TYR A 201 2.01 25.63 -9.67
N ARG A 202 0.80 25.07 -9.87
CA ARG A 202 -0.12 24.67 -8.80
C ARG A 202 0.29 23.36 -8.09
N HIS A 203 1.24 22.61 -8.63
CA HIS A 203 1.60 21.26 -8.19
C HIS A 203 3.07 21.13 -7.79
N VAL A 204 3.67 22.21 -7.34
CA VAL A 204 5.07 22.20 -6.93
C VAL A 204 5.24 21.50 -5.58
N THR A 205 6.29 20.68 -5.50
CA THR A 205 6.76 20.06 -4.24
C THR A 205 8.14 20.60 -3.92
N LEU A 206 8.31 21.11 -2.71
CA LEU A 206 9.60 21.55 -2.17
C LEU A 206 10.07 20.58 -1.10
N ARG A 207 11.33 20.16 -1.21
CA ARG A 207 12.01 19.31 -0.25
C ARG A 207 13.34 19.89 0.17
N ALA A 208 13.67 19.76 1.47
CA ALA A 208 15.01 20.01 1.98
C ALA A 208 15.69 18.66 2.26
N GLY A 209 16.91 18.50 1.82
CA GLY A 209 17.77 17.43 2.25
C GLY A 209 18.36 17.73 3.63
N GLU A 210 18.91 16.71 4.27
CA GLU A 210 19.62 16.87 5.52
C GLU A 210 20.77 17.87 5.37
N ALA A 211 20.85 18.86 6.27
CA ALA A 211 21.87 19.91 6.22
C ALA A 211 23.28 19.33 6.42
N VAL A 212 24.25 19.82 5.66
CA VAL A 212 25.67 19.50 5.85
C VAL A 212 26.27 20.63 6.68
N ASP A 213 26.70 20.30 7.91
CA ASP A 213 27.51 21.20 8.72
C ASP A 213 28.95 21.24 8.15
N LEU A 214 29.31 22.40 7.59
CA LEU A 214 30.58 22.55 6.88
C LEU A 214 31.79 22.46 7.85
N ARG A 215 31.63 22.91 9.08
CA ARG A 215 32.66 22.78 10.12
C ARG A 215 32.89 21.31 10.46
N ALA A 216 31.82 20.60 10.85
CA ALA A 216 31.87 19.19 11.16
C ALA A 216 32.44 18.36 9.99
N PHE A 217 32.07 18.72 8.74
CA PHE A 217 32.65 18.09 7.55
C PHE A 217 34.16 18.30 7.45
N LEU A 218 34.64 19.54 7.61
CA LEU A 218 36.06 19.85 7.53
C LEU A 218 36.87 19.18 8.64
N ASP A 219 36.31 19.11 9.85
CA ASP A 219 36.89 18.45 10.99
C ASP A 219 36.98 16.94 10.81
N ALA A 220 35.90 16.30 10.28
CA ALA A 220 35.89 14.87 10.00
C ALA A 220 36.86 14.44 8.89
N GLU A 221 37.14 15.32 7.93
CA GLU A 221 38.07 15.04 6.84
C GLU A 221 39.53 15.26 7.24
N THR A 222 39.80 15.90 8.38
CA THR A 222 41.13 16.09 8.95
C THR A 222 41.45 14.86 9.80
N LYS A 223 42.34 13.98 9.31
CA LYS A 223 42.79 12.77 10.02
C LYS A 223 44.24 12.98 10.49
N ASP A 224 44.51 12.64 11.74
CA ASP A 224 45.82 12.73 12.35
C ASP A 224 46.53 14.11 12.21
N GLY A 225 45.72 15.19 12.19
CA GLY A 225 46.18 16.54 11.97
C GLY A 225 46.55 16.88 10.51
N VAL A 226 46.39 15.92 9.59
CA VAL A 226 46.67 16.14 8.18
C VAL A 226 45.36 16.40 7.43
N ARG A 227 45.31 17.55 6.78
CA ARG A 227 44.15 17.97 5.99
C ARG A 227 44.40 17.67 4.51
N PRO A 228 43.42 17.05 3.82
CA PRO A 228 43.47 16.90 2.36
C PRO A 228 43.51 18.26 1.62
N PRO A 229 44.09 18.33 0.43
CA PRO A 229 44.02 19.52 -0.43
C PRO A 229 42.56 19.96 -0.64
N ASP A 230 42.34 21.26 -0.77
CA ASP A 230 41.00 21.82 -0.95
C ASP A 230 40.26 21.25 -2.16
N ASP A 231 40.98 20.91 -3.25
CA ASP A 231 40.41 20.25 -4.45
C ASP A 231 39.80 18.88 -4.16
N VAL A 232 40.36 18.14 -3.22
CA VAL A 232 39.83 16.84 -2.80
C VAL A 232 38.60 17.05 -1.91
N LEU A 233 38.66 18.03 -1.02
CA LEU A 233 37.54 18.38 -0.14
C LEU A 233 36.36 18.89 -0.93
N VAL A 234 36.57 19.76 -1.92
CA VAL A 234 35.52 20.25 -2.85
C VAL A 234 34.83 19.09 -3.55
N ARG A 235 35.60 18.15 -4.13
CA ARG A 235 35.01 16.98 -4.82
C ARG A 235 34.19 16.10 -3.87
N ARG A 236 34.69 15.89 -2.64
CA ARG A 236 33.97 15.09 -1.63
C ARG A 236 32.67 15.79 -1.20
N LEU A 237 32.73 17.07 -0.91
CA LEU A 237 31.56 17.84 -0.52
C LEU A 237 30.52 17.91 -1.65
N MET A 238 30.95 18.13 -2.89
CA MET A 238 30.10 18.10 -4.07
C MET A 238 29.40 16.75 -4.24
N TYR A 239 30.13 15.65 -4.02
CA TYR A 239 29.54 14.30 -4.05
C TYR A 239 28.47 14.13 -2.97
N VAL A 240 28.73 14.56 -1.74
CA VAL A 240 27.77 14.49 -0.63
C VAL A 240 26.51 15.32 -0.94
N LEU A 241 26.68 16.56 -1.40
CA LEU A 241 25.58 17.46 -1.72
C LEU A 241 24.73 16.92 -2.88
N LEU A 242 25.35 16.49 -3.97
CA LEU A 242 24.65 15.90 -5.12
C LEU A 242 23.93 14.61 -4.76
N ARG A 243 24.52 13.77 -3.89
CA ARG A 243 23.88 12.56 -3.40
C ARG A 243 22.65 12.87 -2.54
N ARG A 244 22.71 13.86 -1.64
CA ARG A 244 21.58 14.30 -0.83
C ARG A 244 20.46 14.89 -1.69
N LEU A 245 20.79 15.72 -2.67
CA LEU A 245 19.84 16.26 -3.64
C LEU A 245 19.14 15.15 -4.44
N GLU A 246 19.91 14.18 -4.95
CA GLU A 246 19.34 13.07 -5.71
C GLU A 246 18.48 12.14 -4.85
N ARG A 247 18.83 11.99 -3.57
CA ARG A 247 18.03 11.25 -2.59
C ARG A 247 16.64 11.85 -2.42
N GLU A 248 16.55 13.17 -2.18
CA GLU A 248 15.26 13.86 -2.05
C GLU A 248 14.46 13.87 -3.36
N ARG A 249 15.16 14.05 -4.50
CA ARG A 249 14.52 13.98 -5.83
C ARG A 249 13.89 12.61 -6.08
N ARG A 250 14.61 11.53 -5.77
CA ARG A 250 14.10 10.16 -5.93
C ARG A 250 12.93 9.84 -5.02
N ALA A 251 12.88 10.42 -3.84
CA ALA A 251 11.75 10.25 -2.93
C ALA A 251 10.43 10.80 -3.48
N VAL A 252 10.49 11.70 -4.47
CA VAL A 252 9.31 12.31 -5.12
C VAL A 252 9.06 11.71 -6.50
N LEU A 253 10.09 11.65 -7.34
CA LEU A 253 9.97 11.26 -8.75
C LEU A 253 10.28 9.77 -9.02
N GLY A 254 10.86 9.07 -8.04
CA GLY A 254 11.38 7.73 -8.26
C GLY A 254 12.69 7.72 -9.07
N PRO A 255 13.14 6.54 -9.51
CA PRO A 255 14.35 6.38 -10.32
C PRO A 255 14.15 7.01 -11.72
N ALA A 256 15.25 7.42 -12.34
CA ALA A 256 15.21 7.95 -13.70
C ALA A 256 14.78 6.85 -14.69
N LYS A 257 13.81 7.17 -15.55
CA LYS A 257 13.33 6.24 -16.59
C LYS A 257 14.39 6.10 -17.68
N LYS A 258 14.72 4.85 -18.00
CA LYS A 258 15.57 4.52 -19.13
C LYS A 258 14.76 4.41 -20.41
N PRO A 259 15.36 4.64 -21.59
CA PRO A 259 14.74 4.28 -22.88
C PRO A 259 14.34 2.81 -22.90
N SER A 260 13.18 2.48 -23.47
CA SER A 260 12.65 1.11 -23.50
C SER A 260 13.63 0.12 -24.12
N ASP A 261 14.27 0.48 -25.25
CA ASP A 261 15.24 -0.39 -25.91
C ASP A 261 16.44 -0.71 -25.01
N ARG A 262 16.97 0.29 -24.30
CA ARG A 262 18.05 0.08 -23.35
C ARG A 262 17.62 -0.83 -22.20
N MET A 263 16.40 -0.64 -21.70
CA MET A 263 15.85 -1.49 -20.63
C MET A 263 15.73 -2.94 -21.10
N ARG A 264 15.20 -3.17 -22.32
CA ARG A 264 15.09 -4.50 -22.93
C ARG A 264 16.45 -5.16 -23.10
N ASP A 265 17.42 -4.44 -23.64
CA ASP A 265 18.78 -4.96 -23.83
C ASP A 265 19.46 -5.32 -22.51
N GLU A 266 19.27 -4.52 -21.46
CA GLU A 266 19.79 -4.81 -20.12
C GLU A 266 19.12 -6.06 -19.51
N VAL A 267 17.82 -6.26 -19.74
CA VAL A 267 17.08 -7.47 -19.31
C VAL A 267 17.55 -8.69 -20.08
N LEU A 268 17.65 -8.59 -21.42
CA LEU A 268 18.10 -9.69 -22.27
C LEU A 268 19.54 -10.13 -21.96
N ARG A 269 20.41 -9.21 -21.55
CA ARG A 269 21.80 -9.51 -21.09
C ARG A 269 21.88 -10.09 -19.69
N SER A 270 20.75 -10.30 -18.98
CA SER A 270 20.76 -10.90 -17.64
C SER A 270 21.42 -12.28 -17.65
N PRO A 271 22.41 -12.55 -16.78
CA PRO A 271 23.15 -13.83 -16.79
C PRO A 271 22.24 -15.05 -16.65
N LYS A 272 21.20 -14.95 -15.80
CA LYS A 272 20.25 -16.04 -15.57
C LYS A 272 19.41 -16.33 -16.82
N LEU A 273 18.94 -15.29 -17.52
CA LEU A 273 18.18 -15.44 -18.77
C LEU A 273 19.07 -16.01 -19.88
N GLN A 274 20.30 -15.49 -20.03
CA GLN A 274 21.26 -15.98 -21.00
C GLN A 274 21.62 -17.46 -20.79
N LYS A 275 21.75 -17.88 -19.52
CA LYS A 275 21.96 -19.29 -19.19
C LYS A 275 20.78 -20.16 -19.66
N ILE A 276 19.53 -19.73 -19.42
CA ILE A 276 18.34 -20.48 -19.84
C ILE A 276 18.24 -20.54 -21.37
N ILE A 277 18.54 -19.44 -22.07
CA ILE A 277 18.59 -19.40 -23.54
C ILE A 277 19.66 -20.38 -24.06
N ALA A 278 20.84 -20.44 -23.43
CA ALA A 278 21.89 -21.37 -23.77
C ALA A 278 21.49 -22.84 -23.51
N ASP A 279 20.88 -23.12 -22.35
CA ASP A 279 20.41 -24.46 -21.98
C ASP A 279 19.31 -24.96 -22.93
N MET A 280 18.44 -24.07 -23.43
CA MET A 280 17.34 -24.42 -24.36
C MET A 280 17.77 -24.46 -25.81
N GLY A 281 18.69 -23.58 -26.24
CA GLY A 281 19.17 -23.48 -27.62
C GLY A 281 20.39 -24.37 -27.95
N GLY A 282 20.91 -25.13 -26.97
CA GLY A 282 22.07 -25.99 -27.15
C GLY A 282 23.31 -25.22 -27.65
N GLU A 283 24.11 -25.84 -28.51
CA GLU A 283 25.31 -25.22 -29.06
C GLU A 283 25.07 -24.36 -30.33
N GLY A 284 23.84 -24.38 -30.87
CA GLY A 284 23.47 -23.71 -32.11
C GLY A 284 23.32 -22.18 -31.92
N PRO A 285 24.15 -21.33 -32.60
CA PRO A 285 23.98 -19.87 -32.47
C PRO A 285 22.69 -19.37 -33.13
N ALA A 286 22.12 -20.06 -34.09
CA ALA A 286 20.87 -19.71 -34.76
C ALA A 286 19.65 -19.91 -33.81
N GLU A 287 19.59 -21.05 -33.13
CA GLU A 287 18.52 -21.34 -32.14
C GLU A 287 18.55 -20.35 -30.97
N ARG A 288 19.74 -20.01 -30.45
CA ARG A 288 19.90 -19.01 -29.40
C ARG A 288 19.41 -17.64 -29.86
N ARG A 289 19.64 -17.27 -31.11
CA ARG A 289 19.14 -16.00 -31.67
C ARG A 289 17.61 -16.00 -31.74
N VAL A 290 17.00 -17.08 -32.23
CA VAL A 290 15.53 -17.22 -32.26
C VAL A 290 14.92 -17.11 -30.87
N LEU A 291 15.51 -17.77 -29.86
CA LEU A 291 15.05 -17.68 -28.47
C LEU A 291 15.23 -16.28 -27.89
N THR A 292 16.31 -15.57 -28.27
CA THR A 292 16.53 -14.19 -27.84
C THR A 292 15.49 -13.25 -28.43
N GLU A 293 15.16 -13.38 -29.72
CA GLU A 293 14.10 -12.58 -30.36
C GLU A 293 12.70 -12.92 -29.76
N ARG A 294 12.45 -14.21 -29.49
CA ARG A 294 11.21 -14.61 -28.76
C ARG A 294 11.16 -13.99 -27.38
N ALA A 295 12.25 -13.95 -26.63
CA ALA A 295 12.35 -13.29 -25.34
C ALA A 295 12.11 -11.77 -25.44
N ARG A 296 12.63 -11.12 -26.53
CA ARG A 296 12.37 -9.70 -26.82
C ARG A 296 10.88 -9.44 -27.06
N GLY A 297 10.22 -10.25 -27.86
CA GLY A 297 8.76 -10.15 -28.09
C GLY A 297 7.94 -10.32 -26.80
N MET A 298 8.35 -11.26 -25.92
CA MET A 298 7.73 -11.40 -24.60
C MET A 298 7.90 -10.16 -23.71
N LEU A 299 9.06 -9.49 -23.75
CA LEU A 299 9.30 -8.24 -23.03
C LEU A 299 8.41 -7.11 -23.56
N GLU A 300 8.25 -7.00 -24.88
CA GLU A 300 7.39 -5.98 -25.51
C GLU A 300 5.91 -6.19 -25.17
N GLU A 301 5.47 -7.44 -25.10
CA GLU A 301 4.13 -7.80 -24.62
C GLU A 301 3.93 -7.38 -23.17
N MET A 302 4.94 -7.57 -22.32
CA MET A 302 4.87 -7.46 -20.88
C MET A 302 5.10 -6.03 -20.36
N GLU A 303 6.08 -5.31 -20.90
CA GLU A 303 6.59 -4.07 -20.30
C GLU A 303 5.55 -2.96 -20.13
N GLY A 304 5.66 -2.23 -19.02
CA GLY A 304 4.93 -1.00 -18.79
C GLY A 304 5.59 0.20 -19.49
N SER A 305 4.80 1.15 -19.91
CA SER A 305 5.29 2.41 -20.54
C SER A 305 4.68 3.63 -19.85
N PRO A 306 5.03 3.90 -18.57
CA PRO A 306 4.44 5.02 -17.84
C PRO A 306 4.61 6.33 -18.59
N ASP A 307 3.51 7.07 -18.69
CA ASP A 307 3.41 8.35 -19.37
C ASP A 307 2.75 9.39 -18.46
N THR A 308 3.42 10.50 -18.22
CA THR A 308 2.98 11.55 -17.30
C THR A 308 1.63 12.14 -17.67
N ASN A 309 1.36 12.34 -18.97
CA ASN A 309 0.12 12.92 -19.43
C ASN A 309 -1.05 11.96 -19.24
N ALA A 310 -0.80 10.67 -19.48
CA ALA A 310 -1.80 9.62 -19.23
C ALA A 310 -2.11 9.48 -17.74
N ILE A 311 -1.09 9.58 -16.87
CA ILE A 311 -1.28 9.56 -15.41
C ILE A 311 -2.08 10.78 -14.96
N ALA A 312 -1.76 11.99 -15.46
CA ALA A 312 -2.50 13.20 -15.15
C ALA A 312 -3.96 13.15 -15.66
N ALA A 313 -4.20 12.55 -16.83
CA ALA A 313 -5.56 12.35 -17.34
C ALA A 313 -6.35 11.34 -16.49
N LEU A 314 -5.70 10.25 -16.05
CA LEU A 314 -6.28 9.27 -15.15
C LEU A 314 -6.60 9.88 -13.78
N ASP A 315 -5.72 10.72 -13.25
CA ASP A 315 -5.90 11.47 -12.03
C ASP A 315 -7.16 12.35 -12.08
N LYS A 316 -7.32 13.15 -13.13
CA LYS A 316 -8.52 13.98 -13.35
C LYS A 316 -9.79 13.12 -13.46
N ALA A 317 -9.70 11.98 -14.14
CA ALA A 317 -10.83 11.05 -14.24
C ALA A 317 -11.18 10.48 -12.85
N PHE A 318 -10.18 10.16 -12.04
CA PHE A 318 -10.36 9.65 -10.69
C PHE A 318 -10.95 10.72 -9.75
N GLU A 319 -10.44 11.96 -9.82
CA GLU A 319 -11.02 13.13 -9.11
C GLU A 319 -12.49 13.39 -9.48
N ALA A 320 -12.90 13.09 -10.71
CA ALA A 320 -14.29 13.25 -11.15
C ALA A 320 -15.18 12.10 -10.71
N VAL A 321 -14.67 10.85 -10.67
CA VAL A 321 -15.47 9.63 -10.44
C VAL A 321 -15.53 9.29 -8.95
N VAL A 322 -14.41 9.35 -8.22
CA VAL A 322 -14.33 8.89 -6.82
C VAL A 322 -15.28 9.65 -5.89
N PRO A 323 -15.40 11.00 -5.93
CA PRO A 323 -16.35 11.70 -5.06
C PRO A 323 -17.83 11.43 -5.37
N ARG A 324 -18.13 10.88 -6.57
CA ARG A 324 -19.49 10.46 -6.93
C ARG A 324 -19.83 9.08 -6.35
N LEU A 325 -18.85 8.18 -6.30
CA LEU A 325 -19.00 6.82 -5.79
C LEU A 325 -18.82 6.75 -4.28
N TYR A 326 -17.79 7.43 -3.77
CA TYR A 326 -17.38 7.36 -2.38
C TYR A 326 -17.52 8.70 -1.68
N SER A 327 -17.90 8.66 -0.42
CA SER A 327 -18.09 9.86 0.42
C SER A 327 -16.77 10.46 0.93
N GLY A 328 -15.67 9.76 0.75
CA GLY A 328 -14.33 10.20 1.14
C GLY A 328 -13.31 9.06 1.15
N MET A 329 -12.06 9.44 1.38
CA MET A 329 -10.92 8.54 1.49
C MET A 329 -10.17 8.82 2.80
N GLU A 330 -10.01 7.81 3.60
CA GLU A 330 -9.32 7.86 4.89
C GLU A 330 -7.96 7.17 4.75
N LEU A 331 -6.90 7.96 4.86
CA LEU A 331 -5.53 7.52 4.62
C LEU A 331 -4.71 7.54 5.90
N ASP A 332 -3.90 6.51 6.12
CA ASP A 332 -2.86 6.46 7.15
C ASP A 332 -1.73 7.46 6.84
N GLN A 333 -1.86 8.69 7.36
CA GLN A 333 -0.89 9.77 7.10
C GLN A 333 0.50 9.43 7.66
N GLU A 334 0.57 8.79 8.83
CA GLU A 334 1.84 8.34 9.42
C GLU A 334 2.48 7.23 8.56
N GLY A 335 1.67 6.29 8.05
CA GLY A 335 2.09 5.27 7.12
C GLY A 335 2.67 5.86 5.84
N LEU A 336 1.99 6.83 5.25
CA LEU A 336 2.49 7.54 4.06
C LEU A 336 3.78 8.31 4.34
N ALA A 337 3.92 8.90 5.53
CA ALA A 337 5.17 9.56 5.94
C ALA A 337 6.32 8.55 6.08
N ARG A 338 6.07 7.37 6.67
CA ARG A 338 7.06 6.27 6.74
C ARG A 338 7.48 5.78 5.35
N LEU A 339 6.52 5.64 4.41
CA LEU A 339 6.82 5.27 3.02
C LEU A 339 7.70 6.30 2.33
N ARG A 340 7.41 7.58 2.54
CA ARG A 340 8.19 8.69 1.98
C ARG A 340 9.63 8.66 2.47
N GLU A 341 9.84 8.46 3.75
CA GLU A 341 11.20 8.37 4.32
C GLU A 341 11.93 7.13 3.79
N ALA A 342 11.27 5.98 3.77
CA ALA A 342 11.86 4.73 3.26
C ALA A 342 12.22 4.82 1.78
N SER A 343 11.42 5.53 0.95
CA SER A 343 11.64 5.64 -0.50
C SER A 343 12.91 6.42 -0.88
N LYS A 344 13.49 7.20 0.04
CA LYS A 344 14.73 7.93 -0.19
C LYS A 344 15.90 6.98 -0.48
N ASP A 345 16.00 5.87 0.26
CA ASP A 345 17.16 4.97 0.23
C ASP A 345 16.81 3.52 -0.15
N ALA A 346 15.54 3.16 -0.13
CA ALA A 346 15.09 1.79 -0.34
C ALA A 346 14.20 1.64 -1.59
N THR A 347 14.07 0.42 -2.05
CA THR A 347 13.06 0.00 -3.01
C THR A 347 11.84 -0.51 -2.24
N LEU A 348 10.65 -0.04 -2.58
CA LEU A 348 9.40 -0.44 -1.95
C LEU A 348 8.71 -1.54 -2.77
N ILE A 349 8.39 -2.66 -2.13
CA ILE A 349 7.57 -3.74 -2.69
C ILE A 349 6.20 -3.64 -2.03
N LEU A 350 5.24 -3.04 -2.72
CA LEU A 350 3.90 -2.79 -2.22
C LEU A 350 3.05 -4.04 -2.38
N LEU A 351 2.48 -4.51 -1.27
CA LEU A 351 1.72 -5.75 -1.18
C LEU A 351 0.33 -5.46 -0.61
N PRO A 352 -0.56 -4.89 -1.44
CA PRO A 352 -1.91 -4.56 -0.99
C PRO A 352 -2.84 -5.78 -0.94
N SER A 353 -3.89 -5.68 -0.10
CA SER A 353 -5.07 -6.56 -0.20
C SER A 353 -5.84 -6.29 -1.49
N HIS A 354 -6.52 -7.31 -2.03
CA HIS A 354 -7.20 -7.20 -3.31
C HIS A 354 -8.70 -7.51 -3.21
N LYS A 355 -9.53 -6.48 -3.31
CA LYS A 355 -10.98 -6.59 -3.16
C LYS A 355 -11.77 -6.02 -4.35
N SER A 356 -11.22 -4.99 -5.03
CA SER A 356 -11.90 -4.28 -6.11
C SER A 356 -11.00 -4.10 -7.33
N HIS A 357 -11.58 -3.84 -8.48
CA HIS A 357 -10.85 -3.36 -9.66
C HIS A 357 -10.25 -1.95 -9.45
N PHE A 358 -10.80 -1.18 -8.52
CA PHE A 358 -10.25 0.12 -8.14
C PHE A 358 -8.87 0.01 -7.50
N ASP A 359 -8.53 -1.10 -6.85
CA ASP A 359 -7.26 -1.30 -6.14
C ASP A 359 -6.05 -1.06 -7.05
N TYR A 360 -6.12 -1.46 -8.33
CA TYR A 360 -5.03 -1.29 -9.32
C TYR A 360 -4.63 0.17 -9.56
N ILE A 361 -5.57 1.10 -9.40
CA ILE A 361 -5.36 2.51 -9.72
C ILE A 361 -5.25 3.33 -8.43
N LEU A 362 -5.86 2.85 -7.35
CA LEU A 362 -6.00 3.56 -6.08
C LEU A 362 -4.64 3.95 -5.49
N LEU A 363 -3.69 3.02 -5.42
CA LEU A 363 -2.36 3.32 -4.88
C LEU A 363 -1.59 4.27 -5.80
N THR A 364 -1.68 4.11 -7.12
CA THR A 364 -1.09 5.05 -8.08
C THR A 364 -1.65 6.47 -7.85
N TYR A 365 -2.97 6.60 -7.66
CA TYR A 365 -3.62 7.87 -7.34
C TYR A 365 -3.11 8.45 -6.02
N ILE A 366 -3.08 7.66 -4.94
CA ILE A 366 -2.61 8.10 -3.63
C ILE A 366 -1.14 8.54 -3.69
N PHE A 367 -0.28 7.75 -4.31
CA PHE A 367 1.15 8.04 -4.46
C PHE A 367 1.37 9.32 -5.27
N TYR A 368 0.57 9.53 -6.34
CA TYR A 368 0.61 10.74 -7.13
C TYR A 368 0.25 11.99 -6.31
N HIS A 369 -0.83 11.93 -5.50
CA HIS A 369 -1.28 13.06 -4.68
C HIS A 369 -0.38 13.33 -3.47
N HIS A 370 0.25 12.31 -2.92
CA HIS A 370 1.15 12.42 -1.77
C HIS A 370 2.63 12.56 -2.14
N HIS A 371 2.92 12.82 -3.42
CA HIS A 371 4.29 13.02 -3.92
C HIS A 371 5.23 11.88 -3.53
N LEU A 372 4.77 10.65 -3.72
CA LEU A 372 5.53 9.42 -3.58
C LEU A 372 5.92 8.88 -4.97
N PRO A 373 7.01 8.12 -5.09
CA PRO A 373 7.39 7.49 -6.35
C PRO A 373 6.31 6.54 -6.83
N LEU A 374 5.84 6.72 -8.07
CA LEU A 374 4.75 5.93 -8.63
C LEU A 374 5.13 4.45 -8.73
N PRO A 375 4.26 3.53 -8.31
CA PRO A 375 4.53 2.11 -8.40
C PRO A 375 4.42 1.58 -9.83
N THR A 376 5.25 0.57 -10.12
CA THR A 376 5.09 -0.28 -11.31
C THR A 376 4.22 -1.47 -10.91
N VAL A 377 3.02 -1.56 -11.49
CA VAL A 377 1.98 -2.51 -11.05
C VAL A 377 2.01 -3.78 -11.89
N ALA A 378 2.17 -4.94 -11.25
CA ALA A 378 2.03 -6.23 -11.91
C ALA A 378 0.55 -6.59 -12.11
N ALA A 379 0.08 -6.54 -13.34
CA ALA A 379 -1.30 -6.84 -13.72
C ALA A 379 -1.40 -8.18 -14.48
N GLY A 380 -2.54 -8.87 -14.33
CA GLY A 380 -2.81 -10.05 -15.14
C GLY A 380 -3.12 -9.68 -16.61
N ASP A 381 -2.71 -10.53 -17.54
CA ASP A 381 -2.92 -10.38 -18.99
C ASP A 381 -4.37 -10.22 -19.40
N ASN A 382 -5.32 -10.71 -18.61
CA ASN A 382 -6.76 -10.51 -18.81
C ASN A 382 -7.23 -9.04 -18.72
N LEU A 383 -6.40 -8.14 -18.16
CA LEU A 383 -6.68 -6.70 -18.14
C LEU A 383 -6.09 -5.97 -19.34
N ASN A 384 -5.30 -6.66 -20.18
CA ASN A 384 -4.67 -6.09 -21.37
C ASN A 384 -5.61 -6.07 -22.58
N PHE A 385 -6.79 -5.45 -22.47
CA PHE A 385 -7.72 -5.26 -23.57
C PHE A 385 -7.94 -3.77 -23.86
N PHE A 386 -8.16 -3.46 -25.15
CA PHE A 386 -8.35 -2.07 -25.59
C PHE A 386 -9.71 -1.49 -25.12
N PRO A 387 -9.78 -0.23 -24.62
CA PRO A 387 -8.68 0.72 -24.45
C PRO A 387 -8.00 0.64 -23.06
N ILE A 388 -8.55 -0.12 -22.11
CA ILE A 388 -8.16 -0.15 -20.70
C ILE A 388 -6.71 -0.62 -20.53
N GLY A 389 -6.32 -1.68 -21.24
CA GLY A 389 -4.96 -2.19 -21.20
C GLY A 389 -3.91 -1.14 -21.57
N ALA A 390 -4.19 -0.35 -22.62
CA ALA A 390 -3.29 0.73 -23.02
C ALA A 390 -3.22 1.86 -21.98
N ILE A 391 -4.34 2.20 -21.34
CA ILE A 391 -4.38 3.23 -20.28
C ILE A 391 -3.59 2.76 -19.07
N LEU A 392 -3.83 1.54 -18.58
CA LEU A 392 -3.12 0.97 -17.43
C LEU A 392 -1.62 0.82 -17.71
N ARG A 393 -1.22 0.42 -18.93
CA ARG A 393 0.19 0.34 -19.34
C ARG A 393 0.87 1.71 -19.25
N LYS A 394 0.18 2.77 -19.68
CA LYS A 394 0.64 4.16 -19.54
C LYS A 394 0.57 4.68 -18.10
N ALA A 395 -0.23 4.07 -17.24
CA ALA A 395 -0.24 4.35 -15.81
C ALA A 395 0.85 3.63 -15.01
N GLY A 396 1.66 2.77 -15.66
CA GLY A 396 2.77 2.05 -15.04
C GLY A 396 2.52 0.56 -14.84
N ALA A 397 1.40 0.01 -15.33
CA ALA A 397 1.16 -1.42 -15.26
C ALA A 397 2.01 -2.18 -16.29
N PHE A 398 2.53 -3.34 -15.89
CA PHE A 398 3.10 -4.35 -16.76
C PHE A 398 2.31 -5.65 -16.65
N TYR A 399 2.25 -6.43 -17.73
CA TYR A 399 1.34 -7.56 -17.83
C TYR A 399 2.04 -8.89 -17.68
N ILE A 400 1.51 -9.76 -16.80
CA ILE A 400 2.02 -11.11 -16.57
C ILE A 400 0.91 -12.11 -16.90
N ARG A 401 1.25 -13.17 -17.63
CA ARG A 401 0.34 -14.28 -17.89
C ARG A 401 -0.05 -14.96 -16.58
N ARG A 402 -1.33 -15.29 -16.43
CA ARG A 402 -1.86 -15.94 -15.21
C ARG A 402 -1.23 -17.30 -14.92
N SER A 403 -0.78 -18.01 -15.96
CA SER A 403 -0.05 -19.25 -15.85
C SER A 403 1.08 -19.27 -16.88
N PHE A 404 2.21 -19.77 -16.47
CA PHE A 404 3.36 -19.91 -17.37
C PHE A 404 3.29 -21.22 -18.19
N HIS A 405 2.34 -22.12 -17.88
CA HIS A 405 2.11 -23.40 -18.56
C HIS A 405 3.39 -24.20 -18.87
N GLY A 406 4.40 -24.11 -17.98
CA GLY A 406 5.70 -24.76 -18.17
C GLY A 406 6.65 -24.02 -19.13
N ASP A 407 6.30 -22.84 -19.67
CA ASP A 407 7.20 -22.02 -20.50
C ASP A 407 8.35 -21.45 -19.64
N ARG A 408 9.48 -22.21 -19.66
CA ARG A 408 10.69 -21.87 -18.92
C ARG A 408 11.29 -20.54 -19.39
N LEU A 409 11.21 -20.23 -20.70
CA LEU A 409 11.73 -18.98 -21.25
C LEU A 409 10.92 -17.81 -20.72
N TYR A 410 9.59 -17.89 -20.77
CA TYR A 410 8.73 -16.83 -20.24
C TYR A 410 8.98 -16.56 -18.76
N GLY A 411 9.06 -17.62 -17.94
CA GLY A 411 9.39 -17.48 -16.51
C GLY A 411 10.73 -16.80 -16.27
N ALA A 412 11.75 -17.07 -17.08
CA ALA A 412 13.05 -16.44 -17.01
C ALA A 412 13.03 -14.95 -17.43
N VAL A 413 12.22 -14.63 -18.44
CA VAL A 413 12.02 -13.24 -18.89
C VAL A 413 11.35 -12.42 -17.78
N VAL A 414 10.29 -12.95 -17.14
CA VAL A 414 9.62 -12.28 -16.00
C VAL A 414 10.60 -12.06 -14.85
N ASP A 415 11.35 -13.09 -14.46
CA ASP A 415 12.36 -12.98 -13.38
C ASP A 415 13.42 -11.92 -13.70
N ALA A 416 13.94 -11.89 -14.92
CA ALA A 416 14.95 -10.92 -15.33
C ALA A 416 14.40 -9.48 -15.34
N TYR A 417 13.16 -9.29 -15.80
CA TYR A 417 12.49 -7.99 -15.80
C TYR A 417 12.23 -7.47 -14.38
N VAL A 418 11.64 -8.28 -13.51
CA VAL A 418 11.38 -7.94 -12.11
C VAL A 418 12.69 -7.61 -11.38
N ARG A 419 13.72 -8.44 -11.56
CA ARG A 419 15.05 -8.20 -11.00
C ARG A 419 15.63 -6.86 -11.46
N ARG A 420 15.39 -6.50 -12.72
CA ARG A 420 15.85 -5.22 -13.26
C ARG A 420 15.12 -4.04 -12.64
N LEU A 421 13.80 -4.11 -12.50
CA LEU A 421 13.01 -3.07 -11.83
C LEU A 421 13.51 -2.83 -10.40
N ILE A 422 13.72 -3.90 -9.62
CA ILE A 422 14.21 -3.81 -8.24
C ILE A 422 15.61 -3.21 -8.19
N LYS A 423 16.52 -3.65 -9.09
CA LYS A 423 17.89 -3.12 -9.16
C LYS A 423 17.91 -1.62 -9.48
N ASP A 424 17.04 -1.16 -10.36
CA ASP A 424 16.93 0.26 -10.71
C ASP A 424 16.24 1.08 -9.60
N GLY A 425 15.59 0.42 -8.63
CA GLY A 425 14.93 1.04 -7.48
C GLY A 425 13.48 1.46 -7.73
N TRP A 426 12.81 0.85 -8.72
CA TRP A 426 11.40 1.09 -8.98
C TRP A 426 10.53 0.49 -7.89
N PRO A 427 9.57 1.23 -7.32
CA PRO A 427 8.56 0.62 -6.49
C PRO A 427 7.76 -0.39 -7.30
N LEU A 428 7.57 -1.58 -6.75
CA LEU A 428 6.84 -2.66 -7.39
C LEU A 428 5.57 -2.96 -6.59
N GLU A 429 4.43 -3.01 -7.26
CA GLU A 429 3.14 -3.36 -6.65
C GLU A 429 2.61 -4.66 -7.24
N PHE A 430 2.20 -5.58 -6.38
CA PHE A 430 1.45 -6.77 -6.79
C PHE A 430 0.64 -7.35 -5.65
N PHE A 431 -0.43 -8.07 -6.01
CA PHE A 431 -1.36 -8.66 -5.07
C PHE A 431 -0.96 -10.10 -4.77
N LEU A 432 -0.57 -10.37 -3.51
CA LEU A 432 -0.21 -11.73 -3.07
C LEU A 432 -1.36 -12.72 -3.21
N GLU A 433 -2.59 -12.26 -3.13
CA GLU A 433 -3.80 -13.08 -3.28
C GLU A 433 -3.95 -13.65 -4.70
N GLY A 434 -3.32 -13.03 -5.69
CA GLY A 434 -3.38 -13.43 -7.11
C GLY A 434 -4.79 -13.40 -7.71
N GLY A 435 -5.73 -12.78 -7.03
CA GLY A 435 -7.10 -12.54 -7.46
C GLY A 435 -7.90 -11.78 -6.39
N ARG A 436 -9.03 -11.20 -6.77
CA ARG A 436 -9.87 -10.44 -5.84
C ARG A 436 -10.61 -11.35 -4.87
N SER A 437 -10.63 -10.97 -3.59
CA SER A 437 -11.49 -11.61 -2.60
C SER A 437 -12.97 -11.33 -2.91
N ARG A 438 -13.79 -12.37 -2.94
CA ARG A 438 -15.24 -12.28 -3.10
C ARG A 438 -15.99 -12.35 -1.77
N THR A 439 -15.28 -12.66 -0.70
CA THR A 439 -15.86 -12.85 0.64
C THR A 439 -15.55 -11.74 1.63
N GLY A 440 -14.72 -10.77 1.24
CA GLY A 440 -14.20 -9.74 2.16
C GLY A 440 -12.97 -10.18 2.98
N LYS A 441 -12.74 -11.50 3.15
CA LYS A 441 -11.56 -12.06 3.82
C LYS A 441 -10.36 -12.08 2.87
N LEU A 442 -9.13 -12.09 3.42
CA LEU A 442 -7.93 -12.30 2.62
C LEU A 442 -7.87 -13.74 2.07
N LEU A 443 -7.45 -13.87 0.82
CA LEU A 443 -7.18 -15.17 0.21
C LEU A 443 -5.78 -15.68 0.62
N ALA A 444 -5.56 -17.00 0.47
CA ALA A 444 -4.24 -17.58 0.69
C ALA A 444 -3.20 -16.99 -0.29
N PRO A 445 -1.98 -16.69 0.18
CA PRO A 445 -0.97 -16.05 -0.64
C PRO A 445 -0.44 -16.95 -1.75
N LYS A 446 -0.25 -16.40 -2.95
CA LYS A 446 0.41 -17.03 -4.09
C LYS A 446 1.85 -16.56 -4.18
N VAL A 447 2.77 -17.43 -3.84
CA VAL A 447 4.18 -17.07 -3.64
C VAL A 447 5.04 -17.02 -4.92
N GLY A 448 4.49 -17.27 -6.10
CA GLY A 448 5.27 -17.37 -7.35
C GLY A 448 6.06 -16.09 -7.66
N LEU A 449 5.38 -14.95 -7.77
CA LEU A 449 6.03 -13.65 -8.04
C LEU A 449 6.86 -13.20 -6.84
N LEU A 450 6.38 -13.41 -5.60
CA LEU A 450 7.13 -13.10 -4.40
C LEU A 450 8.47 -13.86 -4.36
N SER A 451 8.51 -15.13 -4.80
CA SER A 451 9.75 -15.90 -4.89
C SER A 451 10.76 -15.26 -5.85
N MET A 452 10.30 -14.75 -7.02
CA MET A 452 11.16 -14.03 -7.95
C MET A 452 11.70 -12.72 -7.35
N VAL A 453 10.86 -11.99 -6.63
CA VAL A 453 11.25 -10.76 -5.92
C VAL A 453 12.30 -11.08 -4.86
N VAL A 454 12.07 -12.09 -4.01
CA VAL A 454 13.02 -12.51 -2.98
C VAL A 454 14.34 -12.96 -3.61
N ASP A 455 14.30 -13.73 -4.70
CA ASP A 455 15.50 -14.13 -5.45
C ASP A 455 16.25 -12.93 -6.04
N ALA A 456 15.53 -11.89 -6.45
CA ALA A 456 16.15 -10.65 -6.93
C ALA A 456 16.87 -9.91 -5.79
N VAL A 457 16.24 -9.83 -4.62
CA VAL A 457 16.81 -9.16 -3.44
C VAL A 457 18.05 -9.91 -2.94
N LEU A 458 18.01 -11.23 -2.88
CA LEU A 458 19.14 -12.07 -2.46
C LEU A 458 20.31 -12.06 -3.45
N GLY A 459 20.05 -11.79 -4.73
CA GLY A 459 21.03 -11.81 -5.81
C GLY A 459 21.85 -10.54 -5.97
N ALA A 460 22.18 -9.82 -4.90
CA ALA A 460 23.02 -8.61 -4.89
C ALA A 460 22.31 -7.31 -5.35
N VAL A 461 21.28 -6.93 -4.65
CA VAL A 461 20.81 -5.54 -4.69
C VAL A 461 21.53 -4.78 -3.58
N GLU A 462 22.41 -3.86 -3.92
CA GLU A 462 23.13 -2.98 -2.96
C GLU A 462 22.17 -2.08 -2.17
N ARG A 463 20.92 -2.00 -2.64
CA ARG A 463 19.89 -1.13 -2.10
C ARG A 463 19.00 -1.91 -1.12
N LYS A 464 18.63 -1.28 0.00
CA LYS A 464 17.66 -1.82 0.93
C LYS A 464 16.31 -2.01 0.25
N VAL A 465 15.61 -3.09 0.59
CA VAL A 465 14.27 -3.39 0.06
C VAL A 465 13.32 -3.59 1.22
N TYR A 466 12.18 -2.90 1.16
CA TYR A 466 11.08 -3.09 2.09
C TYR A 466 9.89 -3.76 1.42
N PHE A 467 9.34 -4.78 2.07
CA PHE A 467 8.04 -5.35 1.75
C PHE A 467 6.99 -4.61 2.57
N VAL A 468 6.03 -4.02 1.89
CA VAL A 468 5.07 -3.07 2.46
C VAL A 468 3.67 -3.67 2.40
N PRO A 469 3.16 -4.25 3.50
CA PRO A 469 1.77 -4.66 3.60
C PRO A 469 0.84 -3.44 3.58
N ILE A 470 -0.22 -3.48 2.75
CA ILE A 470 -1.20 -2.40 2.67
C ILE A 470 -2.61 -2.99 2.75
N SER A 471 -3.41 -2.51 3.68
CA SER A 471 -4.83 -2.86 3.74
C SER A 471 -5.65 -1.81 3.01
N ILE A 472 -6.46 -2.26 2.04
CA ILE A 472 -7.46 -1.45 1.35
C ILE A 472 -8.83 -1.94 1.83
N GLY A 473 -9.58 -1.04 2.47
CA GLY A 473 -10.91 -1.28 3.02
C GLY A 473 -11.97 -0.46 2.28
N TYR A 474 -13.13 -1.05 2.11
CA TYR A 474 -14.31 -0.43 1.49
C TYR A 474 -15.47 -0.55 2.46
N GLU A 475 -16.21 0.51 2.70
CA GLU A 475 -17.47 0.40 3.45
C GLU A 475 -18.49 -0.45 2.68
N ARG A 476 -18.50 -0.32 1.34
CA ARG A 476 -19.28 -1.16 0.43
C ARG A 476 -18.53 -1.29 -0.91
N LEU A 477 -18.56 -2.46 -1.52
CA LEU A 477 -17.89 -2.72 -2.79
C LEU A 477 -18.83 -2.39 -3.97
N VAL A 478 -18.28 -1.77 -5.01
CA VAL A 478 -19.03 -1.50 -6.26
C VAL A 478 -19.43 -2.82 -6.92
N GLU A 479 -18.61 -3.85 -6.82
CA GLU A 479 -18.82 -5.17 -7.39
C GLU A 479 -19.70 -6.10 -6.54
N GLU A 480 -20.21 -5.65 -5.42
CA GLU A 480 -20.93 -6.46 -4.43
C GLU A 480 -22.04 -7.33 -5.04
N ARG A 481 -22.92 -6.75 -5.89
CA ARG A 481 -24.00 -7.50 -6.53
C ARG A 481 -23.48 -8.65 -7.41
N ALA A 482 -22.37 -8.44 -8.11
CA ALA A 482 -21.73 -9.47 -8.91
C ALA A 482 -21.12 -10.57 -8.03
N PHE A 483 -20.50 -10.18 -6.91
CA PHE A 483 -19.92 -11.12 -5.95
C PHE A 483 -21.01 -11.99 -5.31
N VAL A 484 -22.10 -11.42 -4.83
CA VAL A 484 -23.23 -12.18 -4.25
C VAL A 484 -23.78 -13.20 -5.25
N ARG A 485 -23.92 -12.81 -6.52
CA ARG A 485 -24.33 -13.74 -7.58
C ARG A 485 -23.35 -14.92 -7.75
N GLU A 486 -22.04 -14.62 -7.76
CA GLU A 486 -21.00 -15.66 -7.84
C GLU A 486 -21.01 -16.56 -6.59
N LEU A 487 -21.20 -15.99 -5.40
CA LEU A 487 -21.26 -16.70 -4.13
C LEU A 487 -22.45 -17.71 -4.07
N THR A 488 -23.55 -17.36 -4.68
CA THR A 488 -24.77 -18.20 -4.74
C THR A 488 -24.78 -19.17 -5.94
N GLY A 489 -23.64 -19.35 -6.62
CA GLY A 489 -23.48 -20.33 -7.69
C GLY A 489 -23.77 -19.86 -9.12
N GLY A 490 -24.03 -18.56 -9.30
CA GLY A 490 -24.11 -17.94 -10.62
C GLY A 490 -22.79 -18.07 -11.40
N GLU A 491 -22.90 -18.06 -12.72
CA GLU A 491 -21.71 -18.07 -13.56
C GLU A 491 -20.86 -16.82 -13.34
N LYS A 492 -19.52 -16.98 -13.35
CA LYS A 492 -18.62 -15.84 -13.41
C LYS A 492 -18.93 -15.06 -14.69
N SER A 493 -19.51 -13.87 -14.53
CA SER A 493 -19.58 -12.95 -15.65
C SER A 493 -18.14 -12.70 -16.12
N LYS A 494 -17.88 -12.74 -17.43
CA LYS A 494 -16.62 -12.22 -17.95
C LYS A 494 -16.48 -10.83 -17.36
N GLU A 495 -15.43 -10.61 -16.58
CA GLU A 495 -15.18 -9.36 -15.84
C GLU A 495 -15.14 -8.20 -16.85
N ASP A 496 -16.30 -7.63 -17.11
CA ASP A 496 -16.40 -6.51 -18.03
C ASP A 496 -16.30 -5.22 -17.21
N VAL A 497 -15.07 -4.75 -17.02
CA VAL A 497 -14.78 -3.42 -16.45
C VAL A 497 -15.55 -2.34 -17.21
N ARG A 498 -15.87 -2.57 -18.51
CA ARG A 498 -16.71 -1.68 -19.31
C ARG A 498 -18.15 -1.64 -18.81
N GLY A 499 -18.70 -2.78 -18.35
CA GLY A 499 -20.06 -2.85 -17.78
C GLY A 499 -20.16 -2.05 -16.49
N VAL A 500 -19.15 -2.15 -15.62
CA VAL A 500 -19.08 -1.39 -14.36
C VAL A 500 -19.00 0.12 -14.63
N LEU A 501 -18.20 0.57 -15.58
CA LEU A 501 -18.03 1.99 -15.89
C LEU A 501 -19.18 2.61 -16.70
N LYS A 502 -19.97 1.81 -17.41
CA LYS A 502 -21.09 2.29 -18.23
C LYS A 502 -22.43 2.32 -17.53
N SER A 503 -22.56 1.70 -16.38
CA SER A 503 -23.83 1.62 -15.66
C SER A 503 -24.12 2.95 -14.95
N ALA A 504 -25.02 3.75 -15.52
CA ALA A 504 -25.47 5.00 -14.89
C ALA A 504 -26.07 4.77 -13.49
N GLU A 505 -26.63 3.59 -13.23
CA GLU A 505 -27.14 3.19 -11.92
C GLU A 505 -26.04 3.08 -10.87
N LEU A 506 -24.84 2.59 -11.25
CA LEU A 506 -23.69 2.48 -10.33
C LEU A 506 -23.18 3.86 -9.90
N ILE A 507 -23.23 4.86 -10.79
CA ILE A 507 -22.79 6.23 -10.47
C ILE A 507 -23.82 6.96 -9.59
N ALA A 508 -25.06 6.53 -9.62
CA ALA A 508 -26.13 7.10 -8.78
C ALA A 508 -26.13 6.57 -7.33
N GLU A 509 -25.48 5.42 -7.08
CA GLU A 509 -25.34 4.84 -5.75
C GLU A 509 -24.07 5.36 -5.05
N ARG A 510 -24.14 5.52 -3.74
CA ARG A 510 -22.98 5.82 -2.90
C ARG A 510 -22.51 4.55 -2.20
N TYR A 511 -21.18 4.39 -2.06
CA TYR A 511 -20.53 3.20 -1.54
C TYR A 511 -19.79 3.44 -0.20
N GLY A 512 -20.08 4.56 0.48
CA GLY A 512 -19.45 4.90 1.75
C GLY A 512 -18.03 5.45 1.56
N ARG A 513 -17.11 5.10 2.46
CA ARG A 513 -15.72 5.59 2.47
C ARG A 513 -14.74 4.50 2.04
N LEU A 514 -13.60 4.95 1.52
CA LEU A 514 -12.41 4.14 1.29
C LEU A 514 -11.46 4.31 2.48
N ASN A 515 -10.82 3.23 2.92
CA ASN A 515 -9.82 3.27 3.98
C ASN A 515 -8.54 2.59 3.52
N VAL A 516 -7.38 3.24 3.67
CA VAL A 516 -6.08 2.70 3.29
C VAL A 516 -5.12 2.81 4.45
N GLN A 517 -4.61 1.66 4.91
CA GLN A 517 -3.69 1.54 6.02
C GLN A 517 -2.38 0.91 5.58
N VAL A 518 -1.28 1.44 6.07
CA VAL A 518 0.08 0.94 5.80
C VAL A 518 0.58 0.15 7.01
N GLY A 519 1.01 -1.07 6.77
CA GLY A 519 1.58 -1.94 7.78
C GLY A 519 3.03 -1.62 8.12
N GLU A 520 3.65 -2.51 8.88
CA GLU A 520 5.07 -2.46 9.19
C GLU A 520 5.90 -2.71 7.92
N LEU A 521 6.99 -1.96 7.77
CA LEU A 521 7.92 -2.14 6.67
C LEU A 521 8.84 -3.33 6.97
N LEU A 522 8.60 -4.46 6.31
CA LEU A 522 9.30 -5.71 6.55
C LEU A 522 10.57 -5.82 5.70
N THR A 523 11.63 -6.38 6.25
CA THR A 523 12.85 -6.74 5.52
C THR A 523 13.08 -8.25 5.53
N LEU A 524 13.89 -8.75 4.59
CA LEU A 524 14.23 -10.18 4.58
C LEU A 524 15.06 -10.58 5.80
N GLU A 525 15.89 -9.66 6.31
CA GLU A 525 16.69 -9.87 7.50
C GLU A 525 15.82 -10.11 8.75
N GLN A 526 14.75 -9.31 8.91
CA GLN A 526 13.78 -9.51 10.00
C GLN A 526 13.10 -10.87 9.91
N VAL A 527 12.61 -11.22 8.71
CA VAL A 527 11.93 -12.52 8.49
C VAL A 527 12.89 -13.70 8.69
N LEU A 528 14.15 -13.55 8.31
CA LEU A 528 15.16 -14.58 8.52
C LEU A 528 15.47 -14.75 10.01
N ALA A 529 15.59 -13.67 10.76
CA ALA A 529 15.84 -13.70 12.21
C ALA A 529 14.68 -14.36 12.98
N GLU A 530 13.42 -14.21 12.50
CA GLU A 530 12.26 -14.94 13.05
C GLU A 530 12.36 -16.48 12.86
N ILE A 531 13.02 -16.92 11.76
CA ILE A 531 13.19 -18.37 11.47
C ILE A 531 14.43 -18.93 12.16
N ASP A 532 15.50 -18.14 12.20
CA ASP A 532 16.80 -18.52 12.74
C ASP A 532 17.46 -17.29 13.37
N PRO A 533 17.33 -17.13 14.69
CA PRO A 533 17.90 -15.97 15.40
C PRO A 533 19.42 -15.78 15.25
N ASN A 534 20.13 -16.85 14.88
CA ASN A 534 21.60 -16.82 14.69
C ASN A 534 21.99 -16.53 13.23
N ALA A 535 21.02 -16.34 12.32
CA ALA A 535 21.30 -16.08 10.94
C ALA A 535 21.70 -14.60 10.72
N GLY A 536 22.94 -14.37 10.31
CA GLY A 536 23.41 -13.05 9.88
C GLY A 536 23.20 -12.79 8.38
N PRO A 537 23.52 -11.58 7.87
CA PRO A 537 23.40 -11.22 6.45
C PRO A 537 24.13 -12.17 5.49
N ALA A 538 25.24 -12.76 5.90
CA ALA A 538 25.97 -13.77 5.12
C ALA A 538 25.17 -15.07 4.90
N SER A 539 24.22 -15.38 5.77
CA SER A 539 23.35 -16.55 5.64
C SER A 539 22.34 -16.39 4.51
N LEU A 540 21.96 -15.15 4.18
CA LEU A 540 21.06 -14.83 3.05
C LEU A 540 21.67 -15.25 1.72
N ALA A 541 22.97 -15.01 1.51
CA ALA A 541 23.66 -15.31 0.25
C ALA A 541 23.85 -16.82 -0.01
N LYS A 542 23.84 -17.65 1.04
CA LYS A 542 24.15 -19.09 0.98
C LYS A 542 22.97 -20.03 1.26
N MET A 543 21.73 -19.55 1.08
CA MET A 543 20.55 -20.35 1.38
C MET A 543 20.34 -21.54 0.44
N THR A 544 20.01 -22.70 1.03
CA THR A 544 19.50 -23.85 0.27
C THR A 544 18.14 -23.53 -0.37
N PRO A 545 17.75 -24.20 -1.47
CA PRO A 545 16.43 -24.02 -2.08
C PRO A 545 15.25 -24.29 -1.12
N ALA A 546 15.40 -25.24 -0.20
CA ALA A 546 14.39 -25.55 0.81
C ALA A 546 14.23 -24.40 1.82
N ARG A 547 15.35 -23.87 2.35
CA ARG A 547 15.35 -22.74 3.28
C ARG A 547 14.80 -21.48 2.62
N ARG A 548 15.13 -21.24 1.35
CA ARG A 548 14.59 -20.13 0.56
C ARG A 548 13.06 -20.21 0.42
N ARG A 549 12.52 -21.39 0.10
CA ARG A 549 11.06 -21.60 0.07
C ARG A 549 10.41 -21.32 1.42
N ALA A 550 11.04 -21.75 2.53
CA ALA A 550 10.55 -21.45 3.87
C ALA A 550 10.52 -19.95 4.16
N VAL A 551 11.57 -19.20 3.81
CA VAL A 551 11.63 -17.73 3.97
C VAL A 551 10.54 -17.04 3.14
N VAL A 552 10.36 -17.42 1.87
CA VAL A 552 9.32 -16.86 1.00
C VAL A 552 7.93 -17.13 1.57
N THR A 553 7.68 -18.35 2.02
CA THR A 553 6.39 -18.72 2.62
C THR A 553 6.16 -17.93 3.91
N ARG A 554 7.16 -17.85 4.79
CA ARG A 554 7.09 -17.09 6.04
C ARG A 554 6.80 -15.61 5.76
N LEU A 555 7.54 -14.99 4.84
CA LEU A 555 7.32 -13.59 4.43
C LEU A 555 5.89 -13.38 3.91
N ALA A 556 5.40 -14.28 3.04
CA ALA A 556 4.05 -14.19 2.50
C ALA A 556 2.98 -14.16 3.61
N TYR A 557 3.04 -15.11 4.54
CA TYR A 557 2.09 -15.16 5.66
C TYR A 557 2.28 -14.00 6.66
N ARG A 558 3.52 -13.53 6.87
CA ARG A 558 3.79 -12.36 7.71
C ARG A 558 3.15 -11.11 7.10
N VAL A 559 3.25 -10.92 5.77
CA VAL A 559 2.59 -9.84 5.05
C VAL A 559 1.07 -9.95 5.18
N MET A 560 0.48 -11.14 4.97
CA MET A 560 -0.98 -11.33 5.06
C MET A 560 -1.49 -11.07 6.48
N ASN A 561 -0.76 -11.52 7.50
CA ASN A 561 -1.09 -11.24 8.89
C ASN A 561 -1.01 -9.74 9.20
N GLU A 562 -0.01 -9.06 8.66
CA GLU A 562 0.16 -7.63 8.86
C GLU A 562 -0.93 -6.81 8.16
N ILE A 563 -1.37 -7.21 6.96
CA ILE A 563 -2.55 -6.62 6.29
C ILE A 563 -3.79 -6.74 7.18
N ASN A 564 -4.04 -7.91 7.76
CA ASN A 564 -5.13 -8.11 8.70
C ASN A 564 -4.99 -7.20 9.93
N ARG A 565 -3.79 -7.17 10.55
CA ARG A 565 -3.52 -6.38 11.77
C ARG A 565 -3.80 -4.90 11.58
N VAL A 566 -3.47 -4.34 10.40
CA VAL A 566 -3.67 -2.90 10.13
C VAL A 566 -5.02 -2.59 9.49
N THR A 567 -5.83 -3.60 9.16
CA THR A 567 -7.17 -3.36 8.60
C THR A 567 -8.00 -2.55 9.59
N ALA A 568 -8.50 -1.40 9.12
CA ALA A 568 -9.31 -0.54 9.97
C ALA A 568 -10.75 -1.05 10.10
N VAL A 569 -11.27 -0.96 11.32
CA VAL A 569 -12.70 -1.17 11.60
C VAL A 569 -13.46 0.02 11.06
N THR A 570 -14.33 -0.20 10.09
CA THR A 570 -15.18 0.81 9.47
C THR A 570 -16.58 0.82 10.06
N PRO A 571 -17.37 1.92 9.94
CA PRO A 571 -18.76 1.95 10.37
C PRO A 571 -19.59 0.80 9.80
N SER A 572 -19.48 0.52 8.52
CA SER A 572 -20.19 -0.57 7.85
C SER A 572 -19.76 -1.95 8.35
N GLY A 573 -18.47 -2.18 8.58
CA GLY A 573 -17.96 -3.43 9.13
C GLY A 573 -18.48 -3.69 10.55
N LEU A 574 -18.48 -2.66 11.39
CA LEU A 574 -18.98 -2.75 12.77
C LEU A 574 -20.50 -3.01 12.81
N VAL A 575 -21.28 -2.23 12.05
CA VAL A 575 -22.75 -2.36 11.97
C VAL A 575 -23.16 -3.72 11.39
N ALA A 576 -22.55 -4.16 10.28
CA ALA A 576 -22.83 -5.48 9.70
C ALA A 576 -22.54 -6.61 10.69
N THR A 577 -21.42 -6.51 11.43
CA THR A 577 -21.07 -7.48 12.47
C THR A 577 -22.14 -7.51 13.58
N ALA A 578 -22.55 -6.34 14.09
CA ALA A 578 -23.58 -6.24 15.12
C ALA A 578 -24.92 -6.86 14.66
N LEU A 579 -25.33 -6.56 13.41
CA LEU A 579 -26.58 -7.05 12.84
C LEU A 579 -26.60 -8.58 12.60
N LEU A 580 -25.48 -9.14 12.12
CA LEU A 580 -25.40 -10.56 11.76
C LEU A 580 -25.14 -11.47 12.96
N THR A 581 -24.49 -10.96 14.03
CA THR A 581 -24.21 -11.75 15.24
C THR A 581 -25.29 -11.63 16.32
N HIS A 582 -26.28 -10.74 16.13
CA HIS A 582 -27.36 -10.59 17.04
C HIS A 582 -28.37 -11.75 16.93
N GLY A 583 -28.87 -12.25 18.06
CA GLY A 583 -29.77 -13.42 18.09
C GLY A 583 -31.24 -13.11 17.77
N LYS A 584 -31.65 -11.85 17.60
CA LYS A 584 -33.02 -11.45 17.33
C LYS A 584 -33.21 -11.12 15.84
N ARG A 585 -34.44 -11.24 15.34
CA ARG A 585 -34.79 -10.93 13.94
C ARG A 585 -34.67 -9.44 13.59
N GLY A 586 -34.75 -8.55 14.58
CA GLY A 586 -34.63 -7.12 14.39
C GLY A 586 -34.01 -6.42 15.59
N LEU A 587 -33.38 -5.28 15.37
CA LEU A 587 -32.73 -4.45 16.37
C LEU A 587 -33.28 -3.03 16.32
N SER A 588 -33.61 -2.47 17.51
CA SER A 588 -33.82 -1.02 17.61
C SER A 588 -32.51 -0.26 17.38
N HIS A 589 -32.60 1.01 17.00
CA HIS A 589 -31.39 1.84 16.81
C HIS A 589 -30.54 1.88 18.10
N GLY A 590 -31.21 2.04 19.25
CA GLY A 590 -30.51 2.06 20.54
C GLY A 590 -29.81 0.73 20.86
N ASP A 591 -30.46 -0.42 20.58
CA ASP A 591 -29.82 -1.74 20.78
C ASP A 591 -28.64 -1.94 19.85
N LEU A 592 -28.75 -1.47 18.61
CA LEU A 592 -27.68 -1.55 17.63
C LEU A 592 -26.47 -0.71 18.07
N VAL A 593 -26.69 0.52 18.52
CA VAL A 593 -25.61 1.38 19.04
C VAL A 593 -24.91 0.69 20.21
N ARG A 594 -25.66 0.17 21.20
CA ARG A 594 -25.07 -0.57 22.33
C ARG A 594 -24.28 -1.82 21.88
N ALA A 595 -24.79 -2.54 20.87
CA ALA A 595 -24.06 -3.69 20.30
C ALA A 595 -22.76 -3.26 19.62
N CYS A 596 -22.78 -2.16 18.86
CA CYS A 596 -21.59 -1.58 18.23
C CYS A 596 -20.57 -1.09 19.28
N GLU A 597 -21.00 -0.47 20.37
CA GLU A 597 -20.12 -0.03 21.47
C GLU A 597 -19.43 -1.22 22.15
N ARG A 598 -20.15 -2.29 22.44
CA ARG A 598 -19.56 -3.53 23.00
C ARG A 598 -18.54 -4.15 22.05
N LEU A 599 -18.89 -4.27 20.76
CA LEU A 599 -17.97 -4.77 19.74
C LEU A 599 -16.72 -3.90 19.60
N ALA A 600 -16.89 -2.58 19.59
CA ALA A 600 -15.76 -1.65 19.51
C ALA A 600 -14.84 -1.75 20.73
N LYS A 601 -15.41 -1.85 21.95
CA LYS A 601 -14.63 -2.09 23.17
C LYS A 601 -13.79 -3.38 23.05
N THR A 602 -14.38 -4.45 22.53
CA THR A 602 -13.71 -5.72 22.33
C THR A 602 -12.60 -5.60 21.26
N LEU A 603 -12.90 -4.98 20.12
CA LEU A 603 -11.94 -4.78 19.03
C LEU A 603 -10.74 -3.91 19.45
N ARG A 604 -10.97 -2.88 20.28
CA ARG A 604 -9.87 -2.08 20.85
C ARG A 604 -8.95 -2.89 21.75
N ARG A 605 -9.50 -3.81 22.57
CA ARG A 605 -8.68 -4.75 23.35
C ARG A 605 -7.83 -5.66 22.44
N PHE A 606 -8.31 -6.00 21.25
CA PHE A 606 -7.55 -6.78 20.27
C PHE A 606 -6.54 -5.94 19.50
N GLY A 607 -6.39 -4.65 19.79
CA GLY A 607 -5.48 -3.74 19.12
C GLY A 607 -5.93 -3.36 17.71
N ALA A 608 -7.22 -3.50 17.38
CA ALA A 608 -7.74 -3.10 16.09
C ALA A 608 -7.67 -1.58 15.90
N ARG A 609 -7.29 -1.15 14.70
CA ARG A 609 -7.36 0.25 14.29
C ARG A 609 -8.79 0.60 13.91
N PHE A 610 -9.20 1.83 14.21
CA PHE A 610 -10.52 2.34 13.82
C PHE A 610 -10.36 3.38 12.70
N SER A 611 -11.36 3.42 11.83
CA SER A 611 -11.43 4.51 10.84
C SER A 611 -11.72 5.84 11.54
N PRO A 612 -11.10 6.95 11.13
CA PRO A 612 -11.32 8.27 11.72
C PRO A 612 -12.80 8.68 11.75
N SER A 613 -13.58 8.24 10.77
CA SER A 613 -15.02 8.53 10.71
C SER A 613 -15.82 7.85 11.83
N LEU A 614 -15.28 6.80 12.43
CA LEU A 614 -15.94 6.03 13.50
C LEU A 614 -15.58 6.54 14.90
N GLU A 615 -14.50 7.31 15.02
CA GLU A 615 -14.02 7.83 16.30
C GLU A 615 -14.81 9.08 16.72
N GLY A 616 -15.23 9.11 18.02
CA GLY A 616 -15.92 10.23 18.66
C GLY A 616 -14.94 11.27 19.19
N SER A 617 -15.48 12.24 19.96
CA SER A 617 -14.70 13.37 20.50
C SER A 617 -13.82 12.99 21.70
N GLY A 618 -14.16 11.91 22.41
CA GLY A 618 -13.41 11.39 23.56
C GLY A 618 -12.60 10.13 23.21
N PRO A 619 -11.50 9.88 23.97
CA PRO A 619 -10.70 8.65 23.76
C PRO A 619 -11.58 7.41 23.96
N GLY A 620 -11.76 6.64 22.90
CA GLY A 620 -12.54 5.40 22.92
C GLY A 620 -14.03 5.57 22.66
N ASP A 621 -14.54 6.77 22.47
CA ASP A 621 -15.93 7.00 22.11
C ASP A 621 -16.19 6.62 20.65
N LEU A 622 -17.41 6.14 20.36
CA LEU A 622 -17.90 5.97 19.00
C LEU A 622 -18.72 7.17 18.56
N ARG A 623 -18.53 7.59 17.34
CA ARG A 623 -19.40 8.56 16.69
C ARG A 623 -20.70 7.85 16.27
N THR A 624 -21.76 8.02 17.06
CA THR A 624 -23.08 7.38 16.82
C THR A 624 -23.67 7.74 15.46
N GLU A 625 -23.38 8.94 14.96
CA GLU A 625 -23.79 9.35 13.62
C GLU A 625 -23.14 8.47 12.52
N ALA A 626 -21.92 7.99 12.69
CA ALA A 626 -21.30 7.05 11.75
C ALA A 626 -22.04 5.70 11.68
N ILE A 627 -22.57 5.23 12.82
CA ILE A 627 -23.43 4.04 12.85
C ILE A 627 -24.71 4.29 12.05
N ARG A 628 -25.32 5.48 12.19
CA ARG A 628 -26.51 5.87 11.42
C ARG A 628 -26.22 5.98 9.95
N GLU A 629 -25.11 6.63 9.57
CA GLU A 629 -24.64 6.74 8.17
C GLU A 629 -24.47 5.34 7.52
N ALA A 630 -23.92 4.37 8.27
CA ALA A 630 -23.76 2.98 7.78
C ALA A 630 -25.12 2.28 7.64
N CYS A 631 -26.07 2.48 8.54
CA CYS A 631 -27.45 1.96 8.40
C CYS A 631 -28.15 2.55 7.17
N GLU A 632 -28.00 3.86 6.93
CA GLU A 632 -28.53 4.51 5.72
C GLU A 632 -27.88 3.96 4.43
N LEU A 633 -26.56 3.72 4.47
CA LEU A 633 -25.83 3.13 3.35
C LEU A 633 -26.42 1.75 2.99
N PHE A 634 -26.64 0.89 3.99
CA PHE A 634 -27.22 -0.43 3.79
C PHE A 634 -28.71 -0.38 3.41
N ALA A 635 -29.49 0.54 3.98
CA ALA A 635 -30.90 0.70 3.65
C ALA A 635 -31.11 1.16 2.20
N ARG A 636 -30.32 2.11 1.72
CA ARG A 636 -30.32 2.56 0.31
C ARG A 636 -29.93 1.46 -0.66
N ALA A 637 -29.01 0.57 -0.25
CA ALA A 637 -28.63 -0.60 -1.03
C ALA A 637 -29.67 -1.73 -1.02
N GLY A 638 -30.70 -1.64 -0.17
CA GLY A 638 -31.69 -2.71 0.02
C GLY A 638 -31.22 -3.84 0.93
N HIS A 639 -30.11 -3.64 1.65
CA HIS A 639 -29.55 -4.65 2.56
C HIS A 639 -30.13 -4.58 3.96
N LEU A 640 -30.86 -3.51 4.27
CA LEU A 640 -31.48 -3.28 5.57
C LEU A 640 -32.90 -2.75 5.37
N ALA A 641 -33.88 -3.42 5.92
CA ALA A 641 -35.24 -2.92 6.02
C ALA A 641 -35.36 -2.06 7.30
N VAL A 642 -35.91 -0.87 7.16
CA VAL A 642 -36.08 0.09 8.26
C VAL A 642 -37.56 0.26 8.52
N TYR A 643 -38.00 -0.05 9.74
CA TYR A 643 -39.37 0.13 10.20
C TYR A 643 -39.42 1.27 11.20
N ARG A 644 -40.46 2.10 11.10
CA ARG A 644 -40.68 3.22 12.01
C ARG A 644 -42.03 3.10 12.73
N PRO A 645 -42.15 3.51 13.98
CA PRO A 645 -43.41 3.55 14.66
C PRO A 645 -44.42 4.41 13.87
N GLY A 646 -45.65 3.88 13.66
CA GLY A 646 -46.71 4.60 12.98
C GLY A 646 -46.65 4.54 11.43
N GLN A 647 -45.71 3.87 10.80
CA GLN A 647 -45.71 3.63 9.33
C GLN A 647 -46.18 2.22 8.98
N PRO A 648 -46.96 2.03 7.90
CA PRO A 648 -47.35 0.69 7.47
C PRO A 648 -46.13 -0.14 7.05
N LEU A 649 -46.19 -1.45 7.32
CA LEU A 649 -45.19 -2.43 6.90
C LEU A 649 -45.06 -2.39 5.36
N GLY A 650 -43.87 -2.08 4.87
CA GLY A 650 -43.55 -2.02 3.46
C GLY A 650 -43.55 -0.63 2.81
N ALA A 651 -43.74 0.45 3.54
CA ALA A 651 -43.53 1.80 3.07
C ALA A 651 -42.04 2.01 2.72
N LYS A 652 -41.73 2.09 1.44
CA LYS A 652 -40.38 2.42 0.91
C LYS A 652 -40.17 3.93 1.04
N ASP A 653 -39.66 4.34 2.17
CA ASP A 653 -39.32 5.74 2.38
C ASP A 653 -37.90 6.03 1.85
N LYS A 654 -37.82 6.67 0.71
CA LYS A 654 -36.57 6.98 -0.02
C LYS A 654 -35.91 8.27 0.45
N GLY A 655 -35.96 8.67 1.69
CA GLY A 655 -35.30 9.94 1.99
C GLY A 655 -35.23 10.44 3.42
N ALA A 656 -36.00 9.94 4.33
CA ALA A 656 -35.94 10.44 5.72
C ALA A 656 -34.89 9.69 6.56
N ARG A 657 -34.10 10.45 7.34
CA ARG A 657 -33.10 9.88 8.26
C ARG A 657 -33.77 9.01 9.32
N PRO A 658 -33.26 7.79 9.64
CA PRO A 658 -33.80 6.95 10.68
C PRO A 658 -33.75 7.66 12.03
N GLY A 659 -34.89 7.75 12.72
CA GLY A 659 -34.95 8.25 14.09
C GLY A 659 -34.41 7.22 15.11
N ASN A 660 -34.33 7.60 16.38
CA ASN A 660 -33.88 6.70 17.45
C ASN A 660 -34.80 5.48 17.67
N ASP A 661 -36.05 5.57 17.25
CA ASP A 661 -37.06 4.51 17.38
C ASP A 661 -37.14 3.58 16.18
N ALA A 662 -36.20 3.72 15.21
CA ALA A 662 -36.13 2.87 14.03
C ALA A 662 -35.79 1.42 14.41
N LEU A 663 -36.53 0.46 13.85
CA LEU A 663 -36.22 -0.97 13.93
C LEU A 663 -35.57 -1.42 12.63
N TYR A 664 -34.43 -2.07 12.76
CA TYR A 664 -33.67 -2.60 11.63
C TYR A 664 -33.85 -4.11 11.51
N VAL A 665 -34.15 -4.56 10.31
CA VAL A 665 -34.29 -5.99 9.97
C VAL A 665 -33.42 -6.29 8.76
N VAL A 666 -32.62 -7.33 8.84
CA VAL A 666 -31.81 -7.83 7.71
C VAL A 666 -32.64 -8.84 6.92
N PRO A 667 -33.02 -8.58 5.66
CA PRO A 667 -33.64 -9.58 4.80
C PRO A 667 -32.66 -10.76 4.57
N ASP A 668 -33.21 -11.98 4.48
CA ASP A 668 -32.38 -13.17 4.27
C ASP A 668 -31.52 -13.10 3.00
N GLU A 669 -32.04 -12.50 1.93
CA GLU A 669 -31.34 -12.31 0.67
C GLU A 669 -30.15 -11.33 0.80
N ALA A 670 -30.22 -10.42 1.76
CA ALA A 670 -29.20 -9.40 1.98
C ALA A 670 -28.07 -9.85 2.93
N ARG A 671 -28.25 -10.97 3.63
CA ARG A 671 -27.29 -11.45 4.65
C ARG A 671 -25.89 -11.69 4.06
N LEU A 672 -25.80 -12.25 2.84
CA LEU A 672 -24.52 -12.43 2.14
C LEU A 672 -23.82 -11.10 1.82
N SER A 673 -24.55 -10.05 1.48
CA SER A 673 -23.99 -8.71 1.26
C SER A 673 -23.39 -8.11 2.53
N LEU A 674 -24.11 -8.24 3.66
CA LEU A 674 -23.60 -7.79 4.96
C LEU A 674 -22.42 -8.66 5.45
N ASP A 675 -22.41 -9.95 5.11
CA ASP A 675 -21.30 -10.85 5.46
C ASP A 675 -19.97 -10.41 4.84
N LEU A 676 -20.00 -9.81 3.62
CA LEU A 676 -18.80 -9.21 3.03
C LEU A 676 -18.20 -8.12 3.93
N SER A 677 -19.03 -7.27 4.54
CA SER A 677 -18.59 -6.19 5.43
C SER A 677 -18.18 -6.75 6.81
N LYS A 678 -18.90 -7.74 7.38
CA LYS A 678 -18.52 -8.44 8.61
C LYS A 678 -17.15 -9.11 8.47
N ASN A 679 -16.88 -9.70 7.32
CA ASN A 679 -15.65 -10.43 7.07
C ASN A 679 -14.40 -9.53 7.01
N LEU A 680 -14.56 -8.20 6.90
CA LEU A 680 -13.45 -7.26 7.06
C LEU A 680 -12.87 -7.24 8.47
N VAL A 681 -13.65 -7.62 9.49
CA VAL A 681 -13.25 -7.59 10.90
C VAL A 681 -13.21 -8.98 11.56
N VAL A 682 -13.70 -10.02 10.90
CA VAL A 682 -13.80 -11.38 11.48
C VAL A 682 -12.45 -11.92 11.94
N HIS A 683 -11.37 -11.57 11.25
CA HIS A 683 -10.02 -12.04 11.56
C HIS A 683 -9.53 -11.66 12.96
N PHE A 684 -10.02 -10.56 13.56
CA PHE A 684 -9.72 -10.21 14.95
C PHE A 684 -10.30 -11.20 15.96
N PHE A 685 -11.38 -11.87 15.60
CA PHE A 685 -12.12 -12.76 16.49
C PHE A 685 -11.75 -14.23 16.35
N VAL A 686 -11.13 -14.67 15.25
CA VAL A 686 -10.99 -16.07 14.86
C VAL A 686 -10.45 -16.97 15.99
N SER A 687 -9.35 -16.60 16.66
CA SER A 687 -8.77 -17.42 17.74
C SER A 687 -9.74 -17.61 18.90
N ARG A 688 -10.34 -16.52 19.39
CA ARG A 688 -11.33 -16.58 20.48
C ARG A 688 -12.62 -17.26 20.03
N ALA A 689 -13.03 -17.08 18.78
CA ALA A 689 -14.21 -17.72 18.23
C ALA A 689 -14.08 -19.25 18.15
N MET A 690 -12.89 -19.77 17.82
CA MET A 690 -12.63 -21.19 17.85
C MET A 690 -12.67 -21.76 19.26
N VAL A 691 -12.06 -21.09 20.25
CA VAL A 691 -12.12 -21.46 21.67
C VAL A 691 -13.57 -21.43 22.14
N ALA A 692 -14.30 -20.35 21.87
CA ALA A 692 -15.69 -20.18 22.24
C ALA A 692 -16.60 -21.27 21.65
N THR A 693 -16.45 -21.56 20.35
CA THR A 693 -17.23 -22.60 19.67
C THR A 693 -16.95 -23.99 20.24
N ALA A 694 -15.69 -24.31 20.52
CA ALA A 694 -15.31 -25.57 21.14
C ALA A 694 -15.82 -25.67 22.57
N LEU A 695 -15.72 -24.60 23.35
CA LEU A 695 -16.17 -24.58 24.74
C LEU A 695 -17.69 -24.77 24.87
N LEU A 696 -18.48 -24.01 24.07
CA LEU A 696 -19.94 -24.11 24.06
C LEU A 696 -20.46 -25.49 23.59
N SER A 697 -19.66 -26.22 22.83
CA SER A 697 -19.99 -27.60 22.44
C SER A 697 -19.41 -28.67 23.36
N SER A 698 -18.75 -28.29 24.46
CA SER A 698 -18.15 -29.19 25.45
C SER A 698 -19.00 -29.29 26.71
N PRO A 699 -18.92 -30.39 27.46
CA PRO A 699 -19.46 -30.44 28.84
C PRO A 699 -18.85 -29.31 29.69
N ALA A 700 -19.62 -28.77 30.60
CA ALA A 700 -19.17 -27.73 31.51
C ALA A 700 -18.96 -28.28 32.92
N PRO A 701 -17.79 -28.07 33.56
CA PRO A 701 -16.55 -27.50 33.02
C PRO A 701 -15.85 -28.38 31.97
N ALA A 702 -15.12 -27.76 31.03
CA ALA A 702 -14.37 -28.51 30.02
C ALA A 702 -12.95 -28.84 30.50
N GLU A 703 -12.48 -30.04 30.25
CA GLU A 703 -11.08 -30.42 30.47
C GLU A 703 -10.17 -29.72 29.45
N TYR A 704 -9.05 -29.17 29.91
CA TYR A 704 -8.11 -28.37 29.12
C TYR A 704 -7.61 -29.14 27.88
N GLU A 705 -7.14 -30.40 28.01
CA GLU A 705 -6.65 -31.18 26.88
C GLU A 705 -7.75 -31.51 25.87
N ALA A 706 -8.96 -31.85 26.36
CA ALA A 706 -10.10 -32.10 25.49
C ALA A 706 -10.53 -30.83 24.74
N LEU A 707 -10.53 -29.70 25.42
CA LEU A 707 -10.80 -28.39 24.79
C LEU A 707 -9.73 -28.07 23.74
N ARG A 708 -8.45 -28.25 24.07
CA ARG A 708 -7.32 -28.01 23.16
C ARG A 708 -7.45 -28.81 21.87
N GLU A 709 -7.77 -30.12 22.00
CA GLU A 709 -7.92 -30.98 20.83
C GLU A 709 -9.15 -30.64 19.98
N ARG A 710 -10.26 -30.18 20.60
CA ARG A 710 -11.41 -29.66 19.87
C ARG A 710 -11.08 -28.40 19.10
N VAL A 711 -10.36 -27.44 19.71
CA VAL A 711 -9.91 -26.20 19.04
C VAL A 711 -8.93 -26.54 17.92
N ARG A 712 -8.02 -27.52 18.13
CA ARG A 712 -7.10 -28.00 17.10
C ARG A 712 -7.87 -28.59 15.90
N SER A 713 -8.91 -29.36 16.16
CA SER A 713 -9.78 -29.93 15.11
C SER A 713 -10.48 -28.81 14.30
N LEU A 714 -11.03 -27.79 14.97
CA LEU A 714 -11.61 -26.62 14.30
C LEU A 714 -10.55 -25.83 13.49
N SER A 715 -9.36 -25.62 14.05
CA SER A 715 -8.25 -24.94 13.36
C SER A 715 -7.85 -25.67 12.09
N ARG A 716 -7.77 -27.00 12.12
CA ARG A 716 -7.52 -27.83 10.94
C ARG A 716 -8.66 -27.74 9.93
N LEU A 717 -9.91 -27.72 10.41
CA LEU A 717 -11.10 -27.58 9.57
C LEU A 717 -11.09 -26.24 8.82
N PHE A 718 -10.74 -25.14 9.52
CA PHE A 718 -10.72 -23.78 8.98
C PHE A 718 -9.37 -23.35 8.38
N LYS A 719 -8.45 -24.29 8.15
CA LYS A 719 -7.11 -24.02 7.60
C LYS A 719 -7.14 -23.19 6.30
N TYR A 720 -8.16 -23.39 5.46
CA TYR A 720 -8.35 -22.69 4.21
C TYR A 720 -9.32 -21.52 4.30
N GLU A 721 -9.96 -21.33 5.45
CA GLU A 721 -10.95 -20.29 5.65
C GLU A 721 -10.36 -18.99 6.17
N PHE A 722 -9.34 -19.08 7.04
CA PHE A 722 -8.70 -17.94 7.68
C PHE A 722 -7.19 -17.97 7.52
N GLN A 723 -6.59 -16.78 7.56
CA GLN A 723 -5.13 -16.63 7.62
C GLN A 723 -4.69 -16.64 9.07
N PHE A 724 -3.97 -17.68 9.48
CA PHE A 724 -3.42 -17.79 10.83
C PHE A 724 -2.03 -17.18 10.92
N ARG A 725 -1.64 -16.78 12.14
CA ARG A 725 -0.30 -16.33 12.45
C ARG A 725 0.72 -17.41 12.08
N ALA A 726 1.79 -17.01 11.38
CA ALA A 726 2.87 -17.92 11.01
C ALA A 726 4.06 -17.86 11.98
N ASP A 727 4.07 -16.92 12.93
CA ASP A 727 5.13 -16.67 13.90
C ASP A 727 5.01 -17.51 15.17
N ALA A 728 3.89 -18.21 15.36
CA ALA A 728 3.63 -19.01 16.54
C ALA A 728 3.06 -20.39 16.18
N SER A 729 3.28 -21.37 17.01
CA SER A 729 2.66 -22.69 16.89
C SER A 729 1.17 -22.63 17.30
N PHE A 730 0.42 -23.67 16.94
CA PHE A 730 -0.97 -23.80 17.39
C PHE A 730 -1.08 -23.75 18.92
N GLU A 731 -0.20 -24.46 19.62
CA GLU A 731 -0.16 -24.55 21.08
C GLU A 731 0.03 -23.17 21.70
N GLN A 732 1.01 -22.41 21.19
CA GLN A 732 1.26 -21.05 21.66
C GLN A 732 0.05 -20.12 21.43
N ILE A 733 -0.57 -20.16 20.23
CA ILE A 733 -1.75 -19.35 19.93
C ILE A 733 -2.91 -19.74 20.83
N PHE A 734 -3.12 -21.03 21.07
CA PHE A 734 -4.18 -21.53 21.95
C PHE A 734 -3.99 -21.04 23.39
N ASP A 735 -2.79 -21.21 23.96
CA ASP A 735 -2.48 -20.79 25.33
C ASP A 735 -2.57 -19.28 25.49
N GLU A 736 -1.99 -18.51 24.57
CA GLU A 736 -2.11 -17.04 24.54
C GLU A 736 -3.58 -16.61 24.51
N THR A 737 -4.41 -17.30 23.72
CA THR A 737 -5.84 -17.00 23.59
C THR A 737 -6.59 -17.27 24.89
N LEU A 738 -6.36 -18.43 25.52
CA LEU A 738 -6.98 -18.78 26.82
C LEU A 738 -6.57 -17.80 27.92
N LEU A 739 -5.26 -17.48 28.01
CA LEU A 739 -4.75 -16.53 28.98
C LEU A 739 -5.38 -15.13 28.79
N ALA A 740 -5.50 -14.67 27.53
CA ALA A 740 -6.13 -13.39 27.23
C ALA A 740 -7.64 -13.40 27.58
N MET A 741 -8.36 -14.49 27.29
CA MET A 741 -9.78 -14.61 27.64
C MET A 741 -9.99 -14.66 29.15
N ALA A 742 -9.09 -15.33 29.89
CA ALA A 742 -9.13 -15.38 31.35
C ALA A 742 -8.81 -14.00 31.96
N ALA A 743 -7.80 -13.29 31.43
CA ALA A 743 -7.46 -11.94 31.88
C ALA A 743 -8.58 -10.92 31.63
N ASP A 744 -9.37 -11.12 30.56
CA ASP A 744 -10.54 -10.29 30.24
C ASP A 744 -11.80 -10.68 31.07
N GLY A 745 -11.70 -11.70 31.96
CA GLY A 745 -12.83 -12.19 32.80
C GLY A 745 -13.88 -12.97 32.01
N GLU A 746 -13.54 -13.44 30.81
CA GLU A 746 -14.46 -14.24 29.98
C GLU A 746 -14.47 -15.71 30.39
N LEU A 747 -13.28 -16.23 30.76
CA LEU A 747 -13.09 -17.61 31.21
C LEU A 747 -12.49 -17.65 32.61
N SER A 748 -12.68 -18.79 33.27
CA SER A 748 -12.00 -19.17 34.50
C SER A 748 -11.30 -20.49 34.31
N ARG A 749 -10.06 -20.61 34.79
CA ARG A 749 -9.31 -21.84 34.80
C ARG A 749 -9.00 -22.28 36.23
N SER A 750 -9.36 -23.49 36.57
CA SER A 750 -9.04 -24.12 37.87
C SER A 750 -8.37 -25.47 37.64
N GLY A 751 -7.04 -25.50 37.74
CA GLY A 751 -6.26 -26.67 37.36
C GLY A 751 -6.42 -26.97 35.88
N ASP A 752 -6.91 -28.19 35.57
CA ASP A 752 -7.17 -28.66 34.20
C ASP A 752 -8.61 -28.36 33.72
N GLN A 753 -9.40 -27.68 34.51
CA GLN A 753 -10.77 -27.34 34.13
C GLN A 753 -10.87 -25.89 33.64
N VAL A 754 -11.58 -25.72 32.53
CA VAL A 754 -11.89 -24.42 31.92
C VAL A 754 -13.40 -24.23 31.91
N SER A 755 -13.86 -23.11 32.44
CA SER A 755 -15.28 -22.74 32.47
C SER A 755 -15.48 -21.30 32.08
N ILE A 756 -16.73 -20.93 31.80
CA ILE A 756 -17.11 -19.54 31.58
C ILE A 756 -17.14 -18.84 32.95
N ALA A 757 -16.52 -17.67 33.08
CA ALA A 757 -16.27 -17.02 34.36
C ALA A 757 -17.52 -16.44 35.00
N CYS A 758 -18.40 -15.83 34.19
CA CYS A 758 -19.59 -15.10 34.67
C CYS A 758 -20.62 -14.91 33.54
N GLU A 759 -21.75 -14.30 33.82
CA GLU A 759 -22.81 -14.03 32.84
C GLU A 759 -22.34 -13.11 31.69
N ASP A 760 -21.58 -12.06 32.01
CA ASP A 760 -20.96 -11.20 30.99
C ASP A 760 -19.94 -11.97 30.13
N GLY A 761 -19.15 -12.86 30.77
CA GLY A 761 -18.25 -13.76 30.07
C GLY A 761 -19.00 -14.70 29.13
N HIS A 762 -20.14 -15.23 29.55
CA HIS A 762 -21.01 -16.06 28.72
C HIS A 762 -21.51 -15.28 27.49
N ALA A 763 -21.97 -14.05 27.66
CA ALA A 763 -22.42 -13.20 26.56
C ALA A 763 -21.30 -12.96 25.53
N GLN A 764 -20.06 -12.77 25.99
CA GLN A 764 -18.90 -12.61 25.10
C GLN A 764 -18.53 -13.91 24.37
N VAL A 765 -18.49 -15.03 25.05
CA VAL A 765 -18.22 -16.35 24.48
C VAL A 765 -19.25 -16.68 23.39
N VAL A 766 -20.53 -16.44 23.65
CA VAL A 766 -21.62 -16.62 22.67
C VAL A 766 -21.43 -15.68 21.46
N LEU A 767 -21.06 -14.42 21.70
CA LEU A 767 -20.76 -13.47 20.63
C LEU A 767 -19.63 -14.00 19.71
N TYR A 768 -18.52 -14.48 20.31
CA TYR A 768 -17.39 -15.01 19.54
C TYR A 768 -17.78 -16.24 18.71
N ALA A 769 -18.50 -17.19 19.29
CA ALA A 769 -18.99 -18.35 18.57
C ALA A 769 -19.88 -17.98 17.37
N ARG A 770 -20.74 -16.95 17.53
CA ARG A 770 -21.60 -16.44 16.46
C ARG A 770 -20.82 -15.81 15.30
N MET A 771 -19.60 -15.27 15.54
CA MET A 771 -18.75 -14.71 14.47
C MET A 771 -18.40 -15.73 13.40
N VAL A 772 -18.26 -17.00 13.76
CA VAL A 772 -17.84 -18.08 12.86
C VAL A 772 -18.92 -19.13 12.58
N ARG A 773 -20.11 -18.98 13.16
CA ARG A 773 -21.20 -19.93 13.04
C ARG A 773 -21.57 -20.22 11.56
N ASN A 774 -21.65 -19.18 10.73
CA ASN A 774 -21.93 -19.34 9.30
C ASN A 774 -20.91 -20.24 8.58
N PHE A 775 -19.65 -20.24 9.00
CA PHE A 775 -18.63 -21.12 8.44
C PHE A 775 -18.82 -22.56 8.92
N VAL A 776 -19.12 -22.78 10.20
CA VAL A 776 -19.41 -24.13 10.72
C VAL A 776 -20.64 -24.73 10.02
N GLU A 777 -21.74 -23.96 9.89
CA GLU A 777 -22.93 -24.38 9.15
C GLU A 777 -22.61 -24.69 7.68
N GLY A 778 -21.82 -23.85 7.01
CA GLY A 778 -21.41 -24.06 5.63
C GLY A 778 -20.57 -25.32 5.45
N TYR A 779 -19.65 -25.61 6.35
CA TYR A 779 -18.87 -26.86 6.36
C TYR A 779 -19.78 -28.09 6.63
N ARG A 780 -20.78 -27.97 7.48
CA ARG A 780 -21.80 -29.03 7.69
C ARG A 780 -22.58 -29.30 6.39
N VAL A 781 -23.01 -28.26 5.68
CA VAL A 781 -23.66 -28.40 4.37
C VAL A 781 -22.74 -29.08 3.35
N ALA A 782 -21.45 -28.67 3.29
CA ALA A 782 -20.45 -29.29 2.42
C ALA A 782 -20.25 -30.79 2.75
N ALA A 783 -20.23 -31.15 4.05
CA ALA A 783 -20.13 -32.53 4.48
C ALA A 783 -21.35 -33.37 4.03
N ARG A 784 -22.57 -32.84 4.17
CA ARG A 784 -23.78 -33.50 3.66
C ARG A 784 -23.70 -33.72 2.14
N ALA A 785 -23.16 -32.77 1.41
CA ALA A 785 -23.00 -32.87 -0.04
C ALA A 785 -22.05 -34.00 -0.48
N LEU A 786 -21.11 -34.46 0.39
CA LEU A 786 -20.22 -35.60 0.11
C LEU A 786 -21.01 -36.88 -0.19
N ALA A 787 -22.23 -37.02 0.30
CA ALA A 787 -23.09 -38.18 -0.02
C ALA A 787 -23.34 -38.33 -1.53
N ALA A 788 -23.22 -37.27 -2.32
CA ALA A 788 -23.33 -37.36 -3.76
C ALA A 788 -22.17 -38.13 -4.41
N LEU A 789 -21.02 -38.24 -3.75
CA LEU A 789 -19.85 -39.00 -4.20
C LEU A 789 -20.03 -40.50 -4.07
N LEU A 790 -21.03 -40.99 -3.32
CA LEU A 790 -21.40 -42.38 -3.25
C LEU A 790 -21.84 -42.96 -4.63
N ARG A 791 -22.29 -42.06 -5.52
CA ARG A 791 -22.67 -42.41 -6.91
C ARG A 791 -21.51 -42.39 -7.88
N GLY A 792 -20.33 -42.01 -7.43
CA GLY A 792 -19.09 -41.89 -8.21
C GLY A 792 -18.41 -40.54 -8.10
N PRO A 793 -17.16 -40.43 -8.61
CA PRO A 793 -16.34 -39.21 -8.58
C PRO A 793 -16.98 -38.02 -9.28
N LEU A 794 -16.94 -36.85 -8.67
CA LEU A 794 -17.50 -35.60 -9.19
C LEU A 794 -16.43 -34.51 -9.35
N GLN A 795 -16.60 -33.66 -10.34
CA GLN A 795 -15.83 -32.42 -10.41
C GLN A 795 -16.18 -31.54 -9.22
N PRO A 796 -15.18 -30.79 -8.63
CA PRO A 796 -15.45 -29.89 -7.50
C PRO A 796 -16.60 -28.90 -7.78
N LYS A 797 -16.68 -28.39 -8.99
CA LYS A 797 -17.75 -27.46 -9.43
C LYS A 797 -19.15 -28.10 -9.34
N ASP A 798 -19.27 -29.38 -9.71
CA ASP A 798 -20.56 -30.08 -9.71
C ASP A 798 -20.99 -30.45 -8.29
N LEU A 799 -20.02 -30.82 -7.44
CA LEU A 799 -20.30 -31.06 -6.02
C LEU A 799 -20.72 -29.77 -5.33
N THR A 800 -20.08 -28.62 -5.64
CA THR A 800 -20.46 -27.31 -5.12
C THR A 800 -21.88 -26.91 -5.49
N LYS A 801 -22.32 -27.16 -6.72
CA LYS A 801 -23.72 -26.92 -7.13
C LYS A 801 -24.71 -27.73 -6.29
N ARG A 802 -24.38 -29.01 -6.01
CA ARG A 802 -25.20 -29.86 -5.14
C ARG A 802 -25.20 -29.38 -3.69
N ALA A 803 -24.07 -28.87 -3.19
CA ALA A 803 -23.98 -28.29 -1.86
C ALA A 803 -24.86 -27.03 -1.73
N ILE A 804 -24.89 -26.14 -2.75
CA ILE A 804 -25.77 -24.97 -2.75
C ILE A 804 -27.23 -25.43 -2.63
N THR A 805 -27.69 -26.38 -3.46
CA THR A 805 -29.05 -26.88 -3.38
C THR A 805 -29.38 -27.58 -2.05
N ALA A 806 -28.41 -28.34 -1.50
CA ALA A 806 -28.56 -28.94 -0.17
C ALA A 806 -28.66 -27.89 0.93
N GLY A 807 -27.81 -26.87 0.88
CA GLY A 807 -27.81 -25.78 1.85
C GLY A 807 -29.09 -24.96 1.84
N GLU A 808 -29.65 -24.68 0.66
CA GLU A 808 -30.95 -24.02 0.54
C GLU A 808 -32.10 -24.82 1.18
N ARG A 809 -32.08 -26.14 0.98
CA ARG A 809 -33.05 -27.04 1.64
C ARG A 809 -32.87 -27.09 3.14
N MET A 810 -31.62 -27.19 3.61
CA MET A 810 -31.30 -27.20 5.03
C MET A 810 -31.72 -25.88 5.71
N PHE A 811 -31.54 -24.75 5.06
CA PHE A 811 -31.99 -23.46 5.56
C PHE A 811 -33.52 -23.38 5.65
N LEU A 812 -34.23 -23.77 4.59
CA LEU A 812 -35.69 -23.80 4.59
C LEU A 812 -36.27 -24.79 5.60
N ALA A 813 -35.56 -25.89 5.89
CA ALA A 813 -35.93 -26.88 6.91
C ALA A 813 -35.56 -26.45 8.35
N GLY A 814 -34.85 -25.30 8.49
CA GLY A 814 -34.36 -24.85 9.81
C GLY A 814 -33.20 -25.65 10.41
N GLU A 815 -32.53 -26.51 9.58
CA GLU A 815 -31.37 -27.28 9.99
C GLU A 815 -30.10 -26.43 10.09
N ILE A 816 -30.05 -25.31 9.39
CA ILE A 816 -29.09 -24.22 9.53
C ILE A 816 -29.83 -22.91 9.68
N GLU A 817 -29.27 -21.99 10.46
CA GLU A 817 -29.92 -20.72 10.82
C GLU A 817 -29.51 -19.55 9.92
N GLN A 818 -28.30 -19.63 9.36
CA GLN A 818 -27.70 -18.50 8.69
C GLN A 818 -27.68 -18.71 7.19
N ARG A 819 -28.40 -17.85 6.45
CA ARG A 819 -28.51 -17.92 4.97
C ARG A 819 -27.13 -17.76 4.31
N GLU A 820 -26.26 -16.93 4.89
CA GLU A 820 -24.89 -16.67 4.44
C GLU A 820 -23.96 -17.88 4.55
N SER A 821 -24.37 -18.96 5.24
CA SER A 821 -23.65 -20.25 5.27
C SER A 821 -23.64 -20.92 3.91
N VAL A 822 -24.66 -20.62 3.06
CA VAL A 822 -24.78 -21.20 1.72
C VAL A 822 -23.94 -20.37 0.75
N SER A 823 -22.62 -20.63 0.77
CA SER A 823 -21.66 -19.84 0.02
C SER A 823 -20.64 -20.74 -0.70
N ARG A 824 -20.51 -20.53 -2.01
CA ARG A 824 -19.60 -21.31 -2.85
C ARG A 824 -18.15 -21.37 -2.35
N PRO A 825 -17.47 -20.26 -1.96
CA PRO A 825 -16.11 -20.30 -1.45
C PRO A 825 -15.97 -21.09 -0.16
N VAL A 826 -16.96 -21.02 0.74
CA VAL A 826 -16.98 -21.80 1.98
C VAL A 826 -16.99 -23.30 1.67
N PHE A 827 -17.79 -23.73 0.69
CA PHE A 827 -17.81 -25.13 0.26
C PHE A 827 -16.51 -25.56 -0.41
N GLU A 828 -15.94 -24.71 -1.29
CA GLU A 828 -14.65 -24.98 -1.93
C GLU A 828 -13.54 -25.14 -0.89
N ASN A 829 -13.49 -24.28 0.12
CA ASN A 829 -12.55 -24.36 1.24
C ASN A 829 -12.77 -25.63 2.09
N ALA A 830 -14.03 -25.96 2.36
CA ALA A 830 -14.40 -27.18 3.10
C ALA A 830 -13.89 -28.45 2.36
N TYR A 831 -14.04 -28.53 1.04
CA TYR A 831 -13.53 -29.67 0.27
C TYR A 831 -12.00 -29.78 0.32
N HIS A 832 -11.29 -28.67 0.32
CA HIS A 832 -9.84 -28.68 0.54
C HIS A 832 -9.49 -29.25 1.93
N ALA A 833 -10.18 -28.75 2.96
CA ALA A 833 -9.98 -29.24 4.34
C ALA A 833 -10.35 -30.72 4.49
N PHE A 834 -11.42 -31.17 3.83
CA PHE A 834 -11.85 -32.57 3.87
C PHE A 834 -10.85 -33.50 3.18
N VAL A 835 -10.21 -33.09 2.12
CA VAL A 835 -9.11 -33.85 1.48
C VAL A 835 -7.91 -33.94 2.41
N ASP A 836 -7.52 -32.82 3.05
CA ASP A 836 -6.40 -32.80 4.01
C ASP A 836 -6.65 -33.69 5.23
N GLN A 837 -7.91 -33.82 5.68
CA GLN A 837 -8.31 -34.64 6.79
C GLN A 837 -8.66 -36.10 6.43
N GLY A 838 -8.57 -36.44 5.16
CA GLY A 838 -8.87 -37.81 4.69
C GLY A 838 -10.38 -38.13 4.62
N TYR A 839 -11.27 -37.14 4.75
CA TYR A 839 -12.72 -37.34 4.56
C TYR A 839 -13.11 -37.41 3.08
N ALA A 840 -12.30 -36.87 2.21
CA ALA A 840 -12.44 -36.94 0.75
C ALA A 840 -11.07 -37.24 0.12
N GLY A 841 -11.05 -37.79 -1.08
CA GLY A 841 -9.86 -37.97 -1.90
C GLY A 841 -9.90 -37.18 -3.19
N ARG A 842 -8.81 -37.22 -3.95
CA ARG A 842 -8.71 -36.66 -5.30
C ARG A 842 -8.14 -37.72 -6.26
N ALA A 843 -8.84 -37.94 -7.37
CA ALA A 843 -8.37 -38.75 -8.48
C ALA A 843 -8.74 -38.06 -9.80
N ASP A 844 -7.77 -37.85 -10.69
CA ASP A 844 -7.96 -37.19 -12.02
C ASP A 844 -8.67 -35.85 -11.97
N GLY A 845 -8.35 -35.04 -10.93
CA GLY A 845 -8.98 -33.73 -10.73
C GLY A 845 -10.39 -33.78 -10.18
N LYS A 846 -10.97 -34.94 -9.95
CA LYS A 846 -12.29 -35.16 -9.35
C LYS A 846 -12.16 -35.45 -7.84
N LEU A 847 -13.19 -35.10 -7.10
CA LEU A 847 -13.35 -35.49 -5.70
C LEU A 847 -13.93 -36.92 -5.64
N THR A 848 -13.41 -37.73 -4.70
CA THR A 848 -13.78 -39.12 -4.45
C THR A 848 -14.01 -39.31 -2.95
N LEU A 849 -14.63 -40.44 -2.56
CA LEU A 849 -14.68 -40.88 -1.19
C LEU A 849 -13.62 -41.99 -0.97
N PRO A 850 -12.80 -41.91 0.09
CA PRO A 850 -11.97 -43.00 0.56
C PRO A 850 -12.83 -44.21 0.99
N GLU A 851 -12.26 -45.39 0.99
CA GLU A 851 -12.98 -46.64 1.39
C GLU A 851 -13.61 -46.54 2.77
N SER A 852 -12.95 -45.87 3.71
CA SER A 852 -13.46 -45.64 5.08
C SER A 852 -14.77 -44.81 5.12
N TYR A 853 -15.08 -44.06 4.07
CA TYR A 853 -16.27 -43.22 3.95
C TYR A 853 -17.16 -43.60 2.76
N ALA A 854 -16.98 -44.80 2.18
CA ALA A 854 -17.68 -45.25 0.98
C ALA A 854 -19.14 -45.70 1.23
N ASN A 855 -19.72 -45.41 2.38
CA ASN A 855 -21.12 -45.67 2.70
C ASN A 855 -21.84 -44.43 3.30
N ALA A 856 -23.17 -44.48 3.26
CA ALA A 856 -24.00 -43.36 3.69
C ALA A 856 -23.86 -42.99 5.18
N ASP A 857 -23.67 -43.99 6.05
CA ASP A 857 -23.58 -43.72 7.48
C ASP A 857 -22.22 -43.17 7.88
N ALA A 858 -21.17 -43.58 7.20
CA ALA A 858 -19.83 -43.00 7.37
C ALA A 858 -19.79 -41.50 6.91
N VAL A 859 -20.49 -41.16 5.82
CA VAL A 859 -20.63 -39.75 5.42
C VAL A 859 -21.44 -38.97 6.44
N LYS A 860 -22.54 -39.52 6.99
CA LYS A 860 -23.31 -38.89 8.07
C LYS A 860 -22.46 -38.61 9.31
N THR A 861 -21.50 -39.49 9.63
CA THR A 861 -20.57 -39.26 10.75
C THR A 861 -19.73 -38.00 10.57
N ILE A 862 -19.30 -37.68 9.34
CA ILE A 862 -18.57 -36.45 9.07
C ILE A 862 -19.47 -35.25 9.33
N GLU A 863 -20.72 -35.26 8.81
CA GLU A 863 -21.69 -34.20 9.06
C GLU A 863 -21.99 -34.04 10.57
N ALA A 864 -22.17 -35.13 11.28
CA ALA A 864 -22.44 -35.13 12.73
C ALA A 864 -21.25 -34.54 13.53
N LYS A 865 -20.00 -34.88 13.18
CA LYS A 865 -18.80 -34.34 13.81
C LYS A 865 -18.74 -32.81 13.69
N ILE A 866 -19.08 -32.27 12.51
CA ILE A 866 -19.09 -30.83 12.29
C ILE A 866 -20.31 -30.20 12.95
N GLY A 867 -21.48 -30.86 12.85
CA GLY A 867 -22.72 -30.40 13.47
C GLY A 867 -22.64 -30.33 15.01
N HIS A 868 -21.77 -31.12 15.63
CA HIS A 868 -21.51 -31.06 17.07
C HIS A 868 -21.08 -29.68 17.56
N TYR A 869 -20.33 -28.91 16.76
CA TYR A 869 -19.93 -27.56 17.09
C TYR A 869 -21.06 -26.51 17.01
N LEU A 870 -22.22 -26.90 16.50
CA LEU A 870 -23.43 -26.07 16.46
C LEU A 870 -24.38 -26.35 17.64
N SER A 871 -24.17 -27.48 18.34
CA SER A 871 -24.97 -27.86 19.49
C SER A 871 -24.56 -26.96 20.67
N ALA A 872 -25.44 -26.02 21.06
CA ALA A 872 -25.31 -25.44 22.39
C ALA A 872 -25.62 -26.52 23.40
N PRO A 873 -24.85 -26.73 24.49
CA PRO A 873 -25.34 -27.48 25.64
C PRO A 873 -26.59 -26.74 26.11
N GLY A 874 -27.71 -27.45 26.19
CA GLY A 874 -29.01 -26.93 26.61
C GLY A 874 -28.99 -26.26 27.97
#